data_72a830f7b44acdba66cd233f383d6baa
#
_entry.id   72a830f7b44acdba66cd233f383d6baa
#
_cell.length_a   1.000
_cell.length_b   1.000
_cell.length_c   1.000
_cell.angle_alpha   90.00
_cell.angle_beta   90.00
_cell.angle_gamma   90.00
#
_symmetry.space_group_name_H-M   'P 1'
#
loop_
_entity.id
_entity.type
_entity.pdbx_description
1 polymer ?
#
loop_
_entity_poly.entity_id
_entity_poly.type
_entity_poly.pdbx_seq_one_letter_code
_entity_poly.pdbx_strand_id
1 'polypeptide(L)'
;MPTYRLNTLAVAVAFAFSAPSIVNAEEAPAQAAKNIEQISVLGSRVSNRTSTESSSPIDLIDADDLTKGGFTELGQSLQATAPSFNFSRTQVSDGSDLFRPATLRGLQPDQTLVLVNGKRRHNQSIFGLNGTVGAGAAGTDMNAIPLTALKGVEVLRDGAAAQYGSDAIAGVINLSLNNSTGITTGFVQYGGTSEGDGDTISAGLNRGFDIGSEGGFINLSLEYRDADGTNRAERDTGGSLDVEPGTLSEDVRWGQGNSESEFTSLFYNMALPMGDGELYSFGGYSERTALGNGFYRNFNEASKNVTQVYSDGFLPRIYNEAQDISVALGFKGDINTDWNYDVSAVYGENQYDFTSRNTLNASYAAEYLFNNPGASDADIAENSGPSGGYSGGFRFDQTTVNLDVNGIVDIGRGEPLYVTVGAEYRKENYEIVPGDEASYACGLANMDTSYPSVNDPDQFAQCGFQAYNGLRPEAANDSDRNSYAVYVDVETMITDAWNVSGALRYEDFSDAGDDLIGKLATRYEFSDDFAVRGAVSTGFRAPSLQQSGYTAFTTNLGSDGTLTQSFTANTGTAFPSALGVDSLELETSTNYSAGFVYDVTSELSLTVDFYRVEIEDRITLGSLLTADDVSFSSEAVAALQATGAVQANYFSNSVDSTTQGVDIIASYRTEVEGGNLGVTFAGNLNDTKIDGVNAEDGIPEAVAFDDLQRSFFTDGQPSERATLTFDYERDAYTSTLRFNYFGETDVKYFGNDHIELATDGSFKATSTVESAVLVDLNVSYQINDMFALSVGADNVFDETPDELGDDEVLNAITNGAFKYPVRALPYGFDGRTYYAKVSFSF
;
A
#
# COMPACT_ATOMS: atom_id res chain seq x y z
N MET A 1 10.56 19.11 -22.03
CA MET A 1 11.06 18.82 -23.40
C MET A 1 10.39 17.55 -23.87
N PRO A 2 9.56 17.53 -24.91
CA PRO A 2 8.71 16.38 -25.24
C PRO A 2 9.29 15.50 -26.37
N THR A 3 10.47 14.97 -26.23
CA THR A 3 11.11 14.17 -27.30
C THR A 3 11.53 12.76 -26.89
N TYR A 4 11.33 12.37 -25.64
CA TYR A 4 11.66 11.01 -25.20
C TYR A 4 10.47 10.04 -25.19
N ARG A 5 9.23 10.55 -25.20
CA ARG A 5 7.99 9.75 -25.08
C ARG A 5 7.70 8.79 -26.26
N LEU A 6 8.25 9.05 -27.45
CA LEU A 6 8.01 8.20 -28.63
C LEU A 6 8.98 7.01 -28.78
N ASN A 7 10.11 7.03 -28.09
CA ASN A 7 11.14 6.01 -28.29
C ASN A 7 10.89 4.73 -27.47
N THR A 8 10.26 4.82 -26.29
CA THR A 8 9.99 3.66 -25.43
C THR A 8 8.82 2.83 -25.96
N LEU A 9 7.78 3.49 -26.46
CA LEU A 9 6.65 2.80 -27.11
C LEU A 9 7.07 2.08 -28.40
N ALA A 10 8.02 2.65 -29.15
CA ALA A 10 8.56 2.06 -30.37
C ALA A 10 9.38 0.79 -30.12
N VAL A 11 10.01 0.64 -28.96
CA VAL A 11 10.75 -0.56 -28.58
C VAL A 11 9.81 -1.69 -28.17
N ALA A 12 8.76 -1.41 -27.43
CA ALA A 12 7.76 -2.40 -27.04
C ALA A 12 6.97 -2.94 -28.25
N VAL A 13 6.62 -2.07 -29.19
CA VAL A 13 5.94 -2.43 -30.45
C VAL A 13 6.87 -3.17 -31.42
N ALA A 14 8.17 -2.84 -31.47
CA ALA A 14 9.14 -3.51 -32.34
C ALA A 14 9.44 -4.96 -31.91
N PHE A 15 9.36 -5.29 -30.61
CA PHE A 15 9.47 -6.67 -30.14
C PHE A 15 8.25 -7.53 -30.49
N ALA A 16 7.06 -6.93 -30.60
CA ALA A 16 5.82 -7.63 -30.93
C ALA A 16 5.74 -8.06 -32.42
N PHE A 17 6.43 -7.34 -33.34
CA PHE A 17 6.34 -7.57 -34.80
C PHE A 17 7.49 -8.39 -35.39
N SER A 18 8.51 -8.79 -34.63
CA SER A 18 9.53 -9.72 -35.10
C SER A 18 9.07 -11.18 -34.94
N ALA A 19 7.98 -11.56 -35.61
CA ALA A 19 7.45 -12.92 -35.60
C ALA A 19 8.27 -13.84 -36.52
N PRO A 20 8.67 -15.04 -36.09
CA PRO A 20 9.07 -16.10 -36.97
C PRO A 20 7.84 -16.72 -37.66
N SER A 21 8.07 -17.16 -38.89
CA SER A 21 7.16 -17.75 -39.86
C SER A 21 6.10 -18.70 -39.31
N ILE A 22 4.88 -18.49 -39.80
CA ILE A 22 3.67 -19.33 -39.66
C ILE A 22 4.03 -20.83 -39.81
N VAL A 23 3.92 -21.56 -38.70
CA VAL A 23 3.73 -23.02 -38.75
C VAL A 23 2.23 -23.25 -38.62
N ASN A 24 1.63 -23.95 -39.60
CA ASN A 24 0.22 -24.34 -39.57
C ASN A 24 -0.08 -25.11 -38.28
N ALA A 25 -0.85 -24.52 -37.39
CA ALA A 25 -1.41 -25.24 -36.26
C ALA A 25 -2.54 -26.12 -36.75
N GLU A 26 -2.42 -27.40 -36.50
CA GLU A 26 -3.48 -28.41 -36.62
C GLU A 26 -4.56 -28.06 -35.59
N GLU A 27 -5.84 -28.05 -35.99
CA GLU A 27 -6.98 -27.73 -35.12
C GLU A 27 -6.91 -28.53 -33.79
N ALA A 28 -6.66 -27.87 -32.70
CA ALA A 28 -6.86 -28.44 -31.36
C ALA A 28 -8.38 -28.55 -31.11
N PRO A 29 -8.90 -29.70 -30.64
CA PRO A 29 -10.31 -29.83 -30.33
C PRO A 29 -10.67 -28.84 -29.23
N ALA A 30 -11.80 -28.13 -29.42
CA ALA A 30 -12.41 -27.30 -28.42
C ALA A 30 -12.50 -28.05 -27.07
N GLN A 31 -11.66 -27.71 -26.12
CA GLN A 31 -11.77 -28.25 -24.78
C GLN A 31 -13.03 -27.66 -24.15
N ALA A 32 -14.00 -28.52 -23.90
CA ALA A 32 -15.13 -28.23 -23.03
C ALA A 32 -14.57 -27.59 -21.73
N ALA A 33 -15.19 -26.49 -21.31
CA ALA A 33 -14.85 -25.82 -20.06
C ALA A 33 -14.82 -26.87 -18.93
N LYS A 34 -13.64 -27.38 -18.62
CA LYS A 34 -13.43 -28.11 -17.40
C LYS A 34 -13.57 -27.07 -16.29
N ASN A 35 -14.48 -27.32 -15.35
CA ASN A 35 -14.37 -26.74 -14.02
C ASN A 35 -12.96 -27.07 -13.52
N ILE A 36 -12.02 -26.14 -13.69
CA ILE A 36 -10.70 -26.25 -13.05
C ILE A 36 -10.99 -25.88 -11.61
N GLU A 37 -11.13 -26.89 -10.75
CA GLU A 37 -11.04 -26.67 -9.32
C GLU A 37 -9.72 -25.93 -9.07
N GLN A 38 -9.83 -24.68 -8.59
CA GLN A 38 -8.66 -23.89 -8.25
C GLN A 38 -8.04 -24.53 -7.01
N ILE A 39 -6.79 -24.95 -7.14
CA ILE A 39 -6.04 -25.61 -6.08
C ILE A 39 -5.38 -24.52 -5.25
N SER A 40 -5.77 -24.42 -3.98
CA SER A 40 -5.13 -23.50 -3.02
C SER A 40 -3.75 -23.99 -2.61
N VAL A 41 -2.79 -23.08 -2.56
CA VAL A 41 -1.43 -23.31 -2.03
C VAL A 41 -1.33 -22.90 -0.57
N LEU A 42 -2.11 -21.88 -0.15
CA LEU A 42 -2.14 -21.39 1.23
C LEU A 42 -3.03 -22.24 2.15
N GLY A 43 -2.76 -22.16 3.44
CA GLY A 43 -3.63 -22.67 4.52
C GLY A 43 -3.66 -24.19 4.68
N SER A 44 -3.07 -24.99 3.79
CA SER A 44 -3.00 -26.45 3.89
C SER A 44 -1.64 -26.98 3.44
N ARG A 45 -1.17 -28.06 4.05
CA ARG A 45 0.02 -28.81 3.62
C ARG A 45 -0.32 -30.00 2.71
N VAL A 46 -1.61 -30.23 2.53
CA VAL A 46 -2.11 -31.27 1.62
C VAL A 46 -2.28 -30.64 0.23
N SER A 47 -1.58 -31.18 -0.76
CA SER A 47 -1.73 -30.76 -2.16
C SER A 47 -3.15 -31.06 -2.67
N ASN A 48 -3.65 -30.21 -3.58
CA ASN A 48 -4.93 -30.36 -4.29
C ASN A 48 -6.20 -30.11 -3.43
N ARG A 49 -6.14 -29.32 -2.36
CA ARG A 49 -7.34 -28.83 -1.69
C ARG A 49 -7.92 -27.58 -2.37
N THR A 50 -9.23 -27.53 -2.43
CA THR A 50 -9.99 -26.35 -2.86
C THR A 50 -10.12 -25.35 -1.70
N SER A 51 -10.49 -24.09 -1.98
CA SER A 51 -10.75 -23.07 -0.95
C SER A 51 -11.86 -23.44 0.02
N THR A 52 -12.86 -24.24 -0.44
CA THR A 52 -13.97 -24.72 0.37
C THR A 52 -13.58 -25.90 1.27
N GLU A 53 -12.54 -26.67 0.91
CA GLU A 53 -12.00 -27.79 1.69
C GLU A 53 -10.94 -27.34 2.69
N SER A 54 -10.48 -26.08 2.63
CA SER A 54 -9.52 -25.53 3.59
C SER A 54 -10.13 -25.34 4.97
N SER A 55 -9.33 -25.61 6.03
CA SER A 55 -9.68 -25.30 7.43
C SER A 55 -9.61 -23.81 7.75
N SER A 56 -9.00 -22.99 6.89
CA SER A 56 -8.94 -21.52 7.00
C SER A 56 -9.62 -20.88 5.79
N PRO A 57 -10.23 -19.69 5.92
CA PRO A 57 -10.89 -18.98 4.83
C PRO A 57 -9.87 -18.44 3.81
N ILE A 58 -10.02 -18.85 2.53
CA ILE A 58 -9.13 -18.46 1.44
C ILE A 58 -9.96 -17.99 0.25
N ASP A 59 -9.62 -16.82 -0.31
CA ASP A 59 -10.14 -16.35 -1.59
C ASP A 59 -9.13 -16.68 -2.69
N LEU A 60 -9.62 -17.24 -3.80
CA LEU A 60 -8.84 -17.50 -4.99
C LEU A 60 -9.32 -16.55 -6.10
N ILE A 61 -8.43 -15.69 -6.57
CA ILE A 61 -8.71 -14.65 -7.56
C ILE A 61 -7.83 -14.94 -8.77
N ASP A 62 -8.43 -15.25 -9.91
CA ASP A 62 -7.70 -15.49 -11.15
C ASP A 62 -7.19 -14.18 -11.75
N ALA A 63 -6.11 -14.24 -12.53
CA ALA A 63 -5.58 -13.08 -13.24
C ALA A 63 -6.61 -12.44 -14.18
N ASP A 64 -7.50 -13.24 -14.77
CA ASP A 64 -8.58 -12.74 -15.61
C ASP A 64 -9.54 -11.84 -14.83
N ASP A 65 -9.87 -12.20 -13.57
CA ASP A 65 -10.75 -11.41 -12.71
C ASP A 65 -10.09 -10.09 -12.27
N LEU A 66 -8.78 -10.08 -12.06
CA LEU A 66 -8.00 -8.88 -11.75
C LEU A 66 -7.95 -7.89 -12.93
N THR A 67 -8.08 -8.36 -14.15
CA THR A 67 -7.99 -7.54 -15.36
C THR A 67 -9.34 -7.16 -15.96
N LYS A 68 -10.46 -7.59 -15.35
CA LYS A 68 -11.82 -7.15 -15.69
C LYS A 68 -12.06 -5.76 -15.12
N GLY A 69 -12.11 -4.74 -15.98
CA GLY A 69 -12.24 -3.33 -15.59
C GLY A 69 -11.14 -2.48 -16.17
N GLY A 70 -11.17 -1.19 -15.87
CA GLY A 70 -10.17 -0.20 -16.29
C GLY A 70 -8.95 -0.14 -15.39
N PHE A 71 -8.92 -0.91 -14.31
CA PHE A 71 -7.87 -0.85 -13.31
C PHE A 71 -6.50 -1.18 -13.88
N THR A 72 -5.50 -0.38 -13.52
CA THR A 72 -4.12 -0.51 -14.00
C THR A 72 -3.13 -0.78 -12.86
N GLU A 73 -3.62 -0.88 -11.62
CA GLU A 73 -2.83 -1.16 -10.41
C GLU A 73 -3.37 -2.41 -9.71
N LEU A 74 -2.46 -3.25 -9.18
CA LEU A 74 -2.83 -4.46 -8.48
C LEU A 74 -3.71 -4.19 -7.25
N GLY A 75 -3.37 -3.16 -6.46
CA GLY A 75 -4.16 -2.79 -5.29
C GLY A 75 -5.61 -2.40 -5.63
N GLN A 76 -5.84 -1.69 -6.72
CA GLN A 76 -7.19 -1.34 -7.19
C GLN A 76 -7.98 -2.59 -7.61
N SER A 77 -7.34 -3.50 -8.36
CA SER A 77 -7.95 -4.74 -8.80
C SER A 77 -8.35 -5.63 -7.62
N LEU A 78 -7.48 -5.73 -6.61
CA LEU A 78 -7.78 -6.47 -5.37
C LEU A 78 -8.92 -5.82 -4.58
N GLN A 79 -8.93 -4.50 -4.45
CA GLN A 79 -10.02 -3.80 -3.76
C GLN A 79 -11.39 -4.05 -4.41
N ALA A 80 -11.44 -4.20 -5.72
CA ALA A 80 -12.66 -4.47 -6.47
C ALA A 80 -13.11 -5.94 -6.39
N THR A 81 -12.23 -6.88 -6.03
CA THR A 81 -12.50 -8.32 -6.02
C THR A 81 -12.55 -8.93 -4.63
N ALA A 82 -11.84 -8.36 -3.65
CA ALA A 82 -11.75 -8.84 -2.27
C ALA A 82 -12.22 -7.75 -1.28
N PRO A 83 -13.47 -7.75 -0.79
CA PRO A 83 -14.01 -6.69 0.08
C PRO A 83 -13.32 -6.54 1.43
N SER A 84 -12.67 -7.59 1.94
CA SER A 84 -11.82 -7.49 3.14
C SER A 84 -10.50 -6.74 2.92
N PHE A 85 -10.14 -6.48 1.65
CA PHE A 85 -8.95 -5.73 1.25
C PHE A 85 -9.33 -4.27 0.96
N ASN A 86 -8.63 -3.32 1.60
CA ASN A 86 -8.80 -1.89 1.38
C ASN A 86 -7.51 -1.28 0.83
N PHE A 87 -7.68 -0.34 -0.10
CA PHE A 87 -6.60 0.35 -0.77
C PHE A 87 -6.95 1.84 -0.84
N SER A 88 -6.63 2.57 0.23
CA SER A 88 -6.98 3.98 0.35
C SER A 88 -6.39 4.82 -0.79
N ARG A 89 -7.19 5.73 -1.33
CA ARG A 89 -6.80 6.64 -2.42
C ARG A 89 -6.45 8.04 -1.91
N THR A 90 -5.92 8.12 -0.72
CA THR A 90 -5.45 9.36 -0.10
C THR A 90 -4.51 10.10 -1.02
N GLN A 91 -4.67 11.41 -1.10
CA GLN A 91 -3.90 12.32 -1.93
C GLN A 91 -3.36 13.48 -1.10
N VAL A 92 -2.44 14.27 -1.68
CA VAL A 92 -1.81 15.42 -0.99
C VAL A 92 -1.09 14.97 0.28
N SER A 93 -0.35 13.87 0.19
CA SER A 93 0.46 13.33 1.27
C SER A 93 1.84 12.98 0.73
N ASP A 94 2.89 13.46 1.38
CA ASP A 94 4.28 13.33 0.93
C ASP A 94 4.65 11.87 0.66
N GLY A 95 4.84 11.52 -0.62
CA GLY A 95 5.22 10.18 -1.06
C GLY A 95 4.11 9.16 -1.24
N SER A 96 2.91 9.34 -0.65
CA SER A 96 1.80 8.38 -0.76
C SER A 96 1.17 8.31 -2.15
N ASP A 97 1.57 9.17 -3.07
CA ASP A 97 1.16 9.12 -4.47
C ASP A 97 1.66 7.86 -5.20
N LEU A 98 2.84 7.37 -4.83
CA LEU A 98 3.42 6.18 -5.45
C LEU A 98 3.12 4.92 -4.68
N PHE A 99 3.15 4.97 -3.35
CA PHE A 99 2.74 3.84 -2.57
C PHE A 99 1.42 4.13 -1.85
N ARG A 100 0.56 3.14 -1.81
CA ARG A 100 -0.72 3.25 -1.12
C ARG A 100 -0.82 2.11 -0.12
N PRO A 101 -1.30 2.39 1.10
CA PRO A 101 -1.43 1.34 2.10
C PRO A 101 -2.42 0.27 1.65
N ALA A 102 -1.97 -0.97 1.65
CA ALA A 102 -2.78 -2.14 1.39
C ALA A 102 -3.17 -2.76 2.72
N THR A 103 -4.43 -2.67 3.12
CA THR A 103 -4.91 -3.16 4.41
C THR A 103 -5.86 -4.33 4.24
N LEU A 104 -5.84 -5.27 5.19
CA LEU A 104 -6.74 -6.43 5.22
C LEU A 104 -7.55 -6.42 6.51
N ARG A 105 -8.90 -6.54 6.39
CA ARG A 105 -9.81 -6.54 7.55
C ARG A 105 -9.68 -5.31 8.47
N GLY A 106 -9.36 -4.15 7.91
CA GLY A 106 -9.17 -2.92 8.68
C GLY A 106 -7.87 -2.84 9.50
N LEU A 107 -6.99 -3.86 9.43
CA LEU A 107 -5.70 -3.86 10.10
C LEU A 107 -4.64 -3.11 9.30
N GLN A 108 -3.48 -2.81 9.91
CA GLN A 108 -2.43 -2.01 9.27
C GLN A 108 -1.70 -2.78 8.15
N PRO A 109 -1.09 -2.08 7.17
CA PRO A 109 -0.39 -2.69 6.04
C PRO A 109 0.73 -3.66 6.44
N ASP A 110 1.45 -3.37 7.50
CA ASP A 110 2.56 -4.18 8.03
C ASP A 110 2.10 -5.39 8.88
N GLN A 111 0.78 -5.56 9.06
CA GLN A 111 0.15 -6.73 9.70
C GLN A 111 -0.37 -7.75 8.68
N THR A 112 -0.09 -7.53 7.38
CA THR A 112 -0.45 -8.43 6.28
C THR A 112 0.81 -8.94 5.59
N LEU A 113 1.04 -10.24 5.63
CA LEU A 113 2.18 -10.84 4.95
C LEU A 113 1.92 -11.01 3.46
N VAL A 114 2.82 -10.54 2.62
CA VAL A 114 2.77 -10.76 1.17
C VAL A 114 3.83 -11.76 0.73
N LEU A 115 3.40 -12.75 -0.05
CA LEU A 115 4.26 -13.78 -0.65
C LEU A 115 4.21 -13.67 -2.18
N VAL A 116 5.30 -14.07 -2.83
CA VAL A 116 5.36 -14.32 -4.28
C VAL A 116 5.78 -15.76 -4.50
N ASN A 117 4.96 -16.54 -5.19
CA ASN A 117 5.16 -18.00 -5.34
C ASN A 117 5.45 -18.70 -4.00
N GLY A 118 4.77 -18.28 -2.92
CA GLY A 118 4.92 -18.86 -1.58
C GLY A 118 6.17 -18.43 -0.80
N LYS A 119 6.99 -17.51 -1.32
CA LYS A 119 8.18 -16.98 -0.63
C LYS A 119 7.93 -15.52 -0.21
N ARG A 120 8.38 -15.15 1.00
CA ARG A 120 8.21 -13.81 1.58
C ARG A 120 8.72 -12.71 0.67
N ARG A 121 7.88 -11.71 0.41
CA ARG A 121 8.25 -10.46 -0.26
C ARG A 121 8.83 -9.48 0.76
N HIS A 122 9.80 -8.67 0.37
CA HIS A 122 10.34 -7.58 1.19
C HIS A 122 9.35 -6.41 1.32
N ASN A 123 9.51 -5.62 2.38
CA ASN A 123 8.75 -4.42 2.61
C ASN A 123 9.29 -3.24 1.78
N GLN A 124 8.49 -2.18 1.68
CA GLN A 124 8.92 -0.91 1.10
C GLN A 124 9.87 -0.15 2.04
N SER A 125 10.67 0.76 1.49
CA SER A 125 11.64 1.55 2.26
C SER A 125 11.02 2.74 3.00
N ILE A 126 9.78 3.12 2.66
CA ILE A 126 9.05 4.24 3.25
C ILE A 126 7.79 3.73 3.96
N PHE A 127 7.31 4.46 4.95
CA PHE A 127 6.00 4.26 5.57
C PHE A 127 5.08 5.46 5.33
N GLY A 128 3.80 5.38 5.69
CA GLY A 128 2.86 6.50 5.63
C GLY A 128 3.32 7.65 6.52
N LEU A 129 3.75 8.78 5.91
CA LEU A 129 4.37 9.91 6.62
C LEU A 129 3.35 10.85 7.25
N ASN A 130 2.33 11.21 6.53
CA ASN A 130 1.31 12.16 6.96
C ASN A 130 0.03 11.45 7.40
N GLY A 131 -0.82 12.15 8.13
CA GLY A 131 -2.05 11.63 8.68
C GLY A 131 -2.99 11.01 7.63
N THR A 132 -2.79 9.73 7.37
CA THR A 132 -3.54 8.91 6.42
C THR A 132 -3.78 7.52 7.02
N VAL A 133 -4.68 6.74 6.46
CA VAL A 133 -4.81 5.31 6.79
C VAL A 133 -3.46 4.64 6.53
N GLY A 134 -2.99 3.85 7.48
CA GLY A 134 -1.67 3.21 7.42
C GLY A 134 -0.50 4.12 7.81
N ALA A 135 -0.75 5.28 8.44
CA ALA A 135 0.30 6.13 8.96
C ALA A 135 1.21 5.36 9.92
N GLY A 136 2.51 5.49 9.72
CA GLY A 136 3.53 4.80 10.51
C GLY A 136 3.76 3.33 10.15
N ALA A 137 3.00 2.72 9.23
CA ALA A 137 3.15 1.33 8.84
C ALA A 137 4.00 1.17 7.57
N ALA A 138 4.94 0.22 7.58
CA ALA A 138 5.82 -0.12 6.45
C ALA A 138 5.45 -1.50 5.88
N GLY A 139 4.41 -1.56 5.07
CA GLY A 139 3.96 -2.79 4.42
C GLY A 139 4.71 -3.10 3.12
N THR A 140 4.27 -4.14 2.41
CA THR A 140 4.77 -4.47 1.08
C THR A 140 4.18 -3.57 0.01
N ASP A 141 5.01 -3.11 -0.93
CA ASP A 141 4.57 -2.36 -2.09
C ASP A 141 3.90 -3.28 -3.13
N MET A 142 2.57 -3.33 -3.09
CA MET A 142 1.78 -4.16 -4.01
C MET A 142 1.85 -3.66 -5.46
N ASN A 143 2.05 -2.36 -5.67
CA ASN A 143 2.08 -1.75 -7.00
C ASN A 143 3.44 -1.91 -7.72
N ALA A 144 4.45 -2.45 -7.03
CA ALA A 144 5.72 -2.83 -7.67
C ALA A 144 5.60 -4.09 -8.55
N ILE A 145 4.50 -4.86 -8.42
CA ILE A 145 4.30 -6.13 -9.11
C ILE A 145 3.28 -5.94 -10.23
N PRO A 146 3.67 -6.15 -11.51
CA PRO A 146 2.79 -5.93 -12.65
C PRO A 146 1.68 -6.99 -12.75
N LEU A 147 0.48 -6.58 -13.14
CA LEU A 147 -0.66 -7.48 -13.38
C LEU A 147 -0.35 -8.54 -14.45
N THR A 148 0.44 -8.19 -15.46
CA THR A 148 0.85 -9.11 -16.55
C THR A 148 1.70 -10.28 -16.08
N ALA A 149 2.37 -10.16 -14.92
CA ALA A 149 3.17 -11.25 -14.37
C ALA A 149 2.35 -12.27 -13.58
N LEU A 150 1.10 -11.94 -13.22
CA LEU A 150 0.29 -12.76 -12.33
C LEU A 150 -0.48 -13.84 -13.09
N LYS A 151 -0.57 -15.01 -12.47
CA LYS A 151 -1.50 -16.10 -12.78
C LYS A 151 -2.75 -16.02 -11.91
N GLY A 152 -2.61 -15.56 -10.66
CA GLY A 152 -3.68 -15.41 -9.71
C GLY A 152 -3.17 -14.92 -8.36
N VAL A 153 -4.11 -14.63 -7.47
CA VAL A 153 -3.86 -14.19 -6.11
C VAL A 153 -4.67 -15.05 -5.15
N GLU A 154 -4.03 -15.47 -4.06
CA GLU A 154 -4.66 -16.16 -2.95
C GLU A 154 -4.66 -15.22 -1.74
N VAL A 155 -5.81 -15.01 -1.11
CA VAL A 155 -5.96 -14.19 0.09
C VAL A 155 -6.41 -15.09 1.24
N LEU A 156 -5.48 -15.44 2.13
CA LEU A 156 -5.78 -16.17 3.35
C LEU A 156 -6.23 -15.18 4.43
N ARG A 157 -7.49 -15.23 4.80
CA ARG A 157 -8.12 -14.34 5.78
C ARG A 157 -8.15 -14.97 7.17
N ASP A 158 -6.97 -15.29 7.72
CA ASP A 158 -6.81 -15.89 9.06
C ASP A 158 -5.41 -15.60 9.59
N GLY A 159 -5.25 -15.48 10.91
CA GLY A 159 -3.92 -15.39 11.51
C GLY A 159 -3.08 -16.61 11.15
N ALA A 160 -1.93 -16.41 10.55
CA ALA A 160 -1.11 -17.46 9.97
C ALA A 160 0.40 -17.33 10.27
N ALA A 161 0.75 -16.51 11.26
CA ALA A 161 2.16 -16.24 11.61
C ALA A 161 2.93 -17.52 11.99
N ALA A 162 2.29 -18.50 12.63
CA ALA A 162 2.92 -19.78 12.96
C ALA A 162 3.29 -20.62 11.72
N GLN A 163 2.59 -20.43 10.58
CA GLN A 163 2.79 -21.18 9.34
C GLN A 163 3.72 -20.46 8.36
N TYR A 164 3.61 -19.12 8.26
CA TYR A 164 4.29 -18.33 7.22
C TYR A 164 5.29 -17.32 7.77
N GLY A 165 5.32 -17.08 9.10
CA GLY A 165 6.23 -16.18 9.77
C GLY A 165 5.57 -14.90 10.30
N SER A 166 6.35 -14.08 11.03
CA SER A 166 5.91 -12.79 11.56
C SER A 166 5.20 -11.94 10.49
N ASP A 167 4.37 -10.99 10.90
CA ASP A 167 3.57 -10.06 10.10
C ASP A 167 2.25 -10.65 9.56
N ALA A 168 2.03 -11.99 9.60
CA ALA A 168 0.79 -12.62 9.16
C ALA A 168 -0.30 -12.57 10.26
N ILE A 169 -0.58 -11.37 10.80
CA ILE A 169 -1.60 -11.12 11.83
C ILE A 169 -2.99 -11.03 11.19
N ALA A 170 -3.16 -10.14 10.20
CA ALA A 170 -4.41 -9.97 9.46
C ALA A 170 -4.69 -11.13 8.51
N GLY A 171 -3.63 -11.65 7.91
CA GLY A 171 -3.66 -12.72 6.92
C GLY A 171 -2.45 -12.75 6.03
N VAL A 172 -2.56 -13.51 4.93
CA VAL A 172 -1.49 -13.69 3.93
C VAL A 172 -2.04 -13.47 2.53
N ILE A 173 -1.34 -12.70 1.71
CA ILE A 173 -1.62 -12.53 0.28
C ILE A 173 -0.49 -13.21 -0.48
N ASN A 174 -0.80 -14.24 -1.28
CA ASN A 174 0.17 -14.91 -2.13
C ASN A 174 -0.08 -14.59 -3.61
N LEU A 175 0.92 -14.04 -4.26
CA LEU A 175 0.93 -13.67 -5.65
C LEU A 175 1.58 -14.79 -6.46
N SER A 176 0.78 -15.55 -7.18
CA SER A 176 1.26 -16.63 -8.06
C SER A 176 1.66 -16.07 -9.41
N LEU A 177 2.92 -16.25 -9.80
CA LEU A 177 3.44 -15.77 -11.09
C LEU A 177 3.06 -16.69 -12.23
N ASN A 178 2.89 -16.10 -13.41
CA ASN A 178 2.56 -16.82 -14.64
C ASN A 178 3.67 -17.82 -15.02
N ASN A 179 3.29 -19.03 -15.34
CA ASN A 179 4.17 -20.14 -15.74
C ASN A 179 3.77 -20.76 -17.10
N SER A 180 2.86 -20.14 -17.83
CA SER A 180 2.43 -20.62 -19.16
C SER A 180 3.57 -20.54 -20.16
N THR A 181 3.61 -21.49 -21.11
CA THR A 181 4.58 -21.54 -22.21
C THR A 181 3.90 -21.62 -23.55
N GLY A 182 4.61 -21.29 -24.61
CA GLY A 182 4.14 -21.44 -25.99
C GLY A 182 3.12 -20.40 -26.44
N ILE A 183 2.63 -19.55 -25.55
CA ILE A 183 1.62 -18.52 -25.81
C ILE A 183 2.23 -17.16 -25.52
N THR A 184 1.93 -16.18 -26.37
CA THR A 184 2.21 -14.76 -26.14
C THR A 184 0.90 -14.05 -25.87
N THR A 185 0.76 -13.41 -24.70
CA THR A 185 -0.40 -12.58 -24.37
C THR A 185 0.04 -11.15 -24.14
N GLY A 186 -0.85 -10.21 -24.41
CA GLY A 186 -0.59 -8.81 -24.10
C GLY A 186 -1.80 -7.93 -24.33
N PHE A 187 -1.65 -6.67 -23.98
CA PHE A 187 -2.70 -5.68 -24.16
C PHE A 187 -2.13 -4.29 -24.38
N VAL A 188 -2.96 -3.41 -24.95
CA VAL A 188 -2.80 -1.97 -24.94
C VAL A 188 -4.14 -1.38 -24.52
N GLN A 189 -4.11 -0.52 -23.53
CA GLN A 189 -5.28 0.17 -22.96
C GLN A 189 -5.06 1.68 -22.98
N TYR A 190 -6.11 2.41 -23.33
CA TYR A 190 -6.20 3.86 -23.16
C TYR A 190 -7.45 4.19 -22.36
N GLY A 191 -7.32 5.12 -21.41
CA GLY A 191 -8.43 5.59 -20.58
C GLY A 191 -8.25 7.04 -20.17
N GLY A 192 -9.28 7.60 -19.52
CA GLY A 192 -9.27 8.96 -18.98
C GLY A 192 -10.55 9.27 -18.23
N THR A 193 -10.58 10.39 -17.49
CA THR A 193 -11.74 10.79 -16.69
C THR A 193 -12.82 11.47 -17.53
N SER A 194 -14.03 11.53 -17.01
CA SER A 194 -15.15 12.29 -17.65
C SER A 194 -14.88 13.80 -17.66
N GLU A 195 -14.00 14.32 -16.83
CA GLU A 195 -13.61 15.72 -16.75
C GLU A 195 -12.59 16.11 -17.86
N GLY A 196 -12.03 15.13 -18.57
CA GLY A 196 -11.11 15.33 -19.70
C GLY A 196 -9.66 15.53 -19.28
N ASP A 197 -9.29 15.00 -18.16
CA ASP A 197 -7.93 14.88 -17.64
C ASP A 197 -7.62 13.43 -17.20
N GLY A 198 -6.45 13.15 -16.67
CA GLY A 198 -6.06 11.84 -16.19
C GLY A 198 -5.94 10.80 -17.31
N ASP A 199 -5.58 11.23 -18.52
CA ASP A 199 -5.32 10.34 -19.65
C ASP A 199 -4.28 9.30 -19.25
N THR A 200 -4.61 8.02 -19.47
CA THR A 200 -3.75 6.90 -19.09
C THR A 200 -3.53 5.98 -20.27
N ILE A 201 -2.27 5.68 -20.56
CA ILE A 201 -1.88 4.62 -21.51
C ILE A 201 -1.19 3.53 -20.72
N SER A 202 -1.64 2.29 -20.90
CA SER A 202 -0.95 1.11 -20.35
C SER A 202 -0.79 0.03 -21.42
N ALA A 203 0.32 -0.71 -21.34
CA ALA A 203 0.61 -1.82 -22.24
C ALA A 203 1.33 -2.93 -21.47
N GLY A 204 0.94 -4.17 -21.72
CA GLY A 204 1.54 -5.34 -21.11
C GLY A 204 1.83 -6.42 -22.12
N LEU A 205 2.88 -7.20 -21.85
CA LEU A 205 3.30 -8.34 -22.67
C LEU A 205 3.77 -9.46 -21.75
N ASN A 206 3.26 -10.67 -21.97
CA ASN A 206 3.74 -11.88 -21.32
C ASN A 206 4.08 -12.94 -22.36
N ARG A 207 5.20 -13.64 -22.19
CA ARG A 207 5.56 -14.78 -23.03
C ARG A 207 6.36 -15.80 -22.26
N GLY A 208 5.94 -17.04 -22.35
CA GLY A 208 6.69 -18.19 -21.84
C GLY A 208 7.37 -19.00 -22.96
N PHE A 209 8.48 -19.60 -22.58
CA PHE A 209 9.30 -20.47 -23.44
C PHE A 209 9.56 -21.78 -22.70
N ASP A 210 9.46 -22.89 -23.43
CA ASP A 210 9.90 -24.19 -22.93
C ASP A 210 11.44 -24.27 -22.91
N ILE A 211 12.01 -24.83 -21.87
CA ILE A 211 13.45 -25.09 -21.74
C ILE A 211 13.69 -26.58 -21.64
N GLY A 212 14.39 -27.13 -22.62
CA GLY A 212 14.65 -28.57 -22.69
C GLY A 212 13.41 -29.37 -23.09
N SER A 213 13.41 -30.67 -22.81
CA SER A 213 12.33 -31.62 -23.13
C SER A 213 11.64 -32.18 -21.88
N GLU A 214 12.06 -31.81 -20.71
CA GLU A 214 11.61 -32.39 -19.43
C GLU A 214 10.65 -31.46 -18.65
N GLY A 215 10.06 -30.44 -19.34
CA GLY A 215 9.08 -29.52 -18.75
C GLY A 215 9.68 -28.29 -18.07
N GLY A 216 10.96 -27.98 -18.34
CA GLY A 216 11.53 -26.70 -17.89
C GLY A 216 10.91 -25.53 -18.64
N PHE A 217 10.78 -24.37 -17.98
CA PHE A 217 10.21 -23.15 -18.58
C PHE A 217 10.91 -21.90 -18.09
N ILE A 218 10.74 -20.83 -18.85
CA ILE A 218 10.90 -19.43 -18.43
C ILE A 218 9.73 -18.62 -18.99
N ASN A 219 9.07 -17.87 -18.12
CA ASN A 219 8.02 -16.92 -18.47
C ASN A 219 8.53 -15.50 -18.18
N LEU A 220 8.31 -14.57 -19.10
CA LEU A 220 8.76 -13.18 -19.03
C LEU A 220 7.54 -12.26 -19.15
N SER A 221 7.46 -11.23 -18.31
CA SER A 221 6.40 -10.22 -18.29
C SER A 221 7.01 -8.83 -18.34
N LEU A 222 6.45 -7.98 -19.19
CA LEU A 222 6.80 -6.58 -19.31
C LEU A 222 5.52 -5.74 -19.20
N GLU A 223 5.56 -4.66 -18.43
CA GLU A 223 4.44 -3.73 -18.32
C GLU A 223 4.94 -2.29 -18.29
N TYR A 224 4.19 -1.43 -18.96
CA TYR A 224 4.40 0.01 -19.01
C TYR A 224 3.07 0.73 -18.79
N ARG A 225 3.09 1.80 -17.99
CA ARG A 225 1.97 2.72 -17.79
C ARG A 225 2.50 4.15 -17.73
N ASP A 226 1.75 5.07 -18.38
CA ASP A 226 1.93 6.52 -18.30
C ASP A 226 0.56 7.13 -18.03
N ALA A 227 0.41 7.87 -16.95
CA ALA A 227 -0.83 8.47 -16.50
C ALA A 227 -0.61 9.97 -16.25
N ASP A 228 -1.41 10.79 -16.92
CA ASP A 228 -1.46 12.22 -16.65
C ASP A 228 -2.14 12.49 -15.28
N GLY A 229 -1.76 13.57 -14.60
CA GLY A 229 -2.38 13.97 -13.35
C GLY A 229 -3.81 14.48 -13.52
N THR A 230 -4.58 14.42 -12.41
CA THR A 230 -5.90 15.06 -12.33
C THR A 230 -5.84 16.27 -11.40
N ASN A 231 -6.78 17.22 -11.53
CA ASN A 231 -6.92 18.32 -10.59
C ASN A 231 -8.38 18.68 -10.38
N ARG A 232 -8.87 18.56 -9.15
CA ARG A 232 -10.22 18.90 -8.72
C ARG A 232 -10.25 20.14 -7.81
N ALA A 233 -9.08 20.78 -7.59
CA ALA A 233 -9.02 22.00 -6.82
C ALA A 233 -9.82 23.11 -7.50
N GLU A 234 -10.48 23.93 -6.69
CA GLU A 234 -11.16 25.12 -7.13
C GLU A 234 -10.26 26.36 -7.00
N ARG A 235 -10.75 27.47 -7.51
CA ARG A 235 -10.11 28.77 -7.30
C ARG A 235 -10.24 29.16 -5.84
N ASP A 236 -9.15 29.45 -5.17
CA ASP A 236 -9.23 29.98 -3.81
C ASP A 236 -9.89 31.37 -3.80
N THR A 237 -10.64 31.63 -2.75
CA THR A 237 -11.42 32.87 -2.58
C THR A 237 -10.61 33.97 -1.90
N GLY A 238 -9.40 33.66 -1.43
CA GLY A 238 -8.53 34.60 -0.73
C GLY A 238 -9.02 35.02 0.66
N GLY A 239 -9.97 34.30 1.24
CA GLY A 239 -10.66 34.71 2.47
C GLY A 239 -9.77 34.93 3.69
N SER A 240 -8.71 34.16 3.87
CA SER A 240 -7.73 34.35 4.97
C SER A 240 -6.54 35.24 4.62
N LEU A 241 -6.46 35.73 3.39
CA LEU A 241 -5.28 36.42 2.87
C LEU A 241 -5.34 37.95 3.01
N ASP A 242 -6.41 38.53 3.55
CA ASP A 242 -6.65 39.98 3.61
C ASP A 242 -6.41 40.69 2.25
N VAL A 243 -6.71 40.01 1.13
CA VAL A 243 -6.49 40.50 -0.22
C VAL A 243 -7.79 41.09 -0.74
N GLU A 244 -7.70 42.30 -1.31
CA GLU A 244 -8.85 42.93 -1.95
C GLU A 244 -9.45 42.04 -3.05
N PRO A 245 -10.78 41.84 -3.07
CA PRO A 245 -11.43 41.05 -4.09
C PRO A 245 -11.03 41.49 -5.49
N GLY A 246 -10.53 40.55 -6.32
CA GLY A 246 -10.11 40.81 -7.69
C GLY A 246 -8.62 41.06 -7.90
N THR A 247 -7.80 40.99 -6.84
CA THR A 247 -6.33 41.03 -6.96
C THR A 247 -5.70 39.65 -7.10
N LEU A 248 -6.43 38.56 -6.78
CA LEU A 248 -5.99 37.19 -6.99
C LEU A 248 -6.08 36.79 -8.47
N SER A 249 -5.18 35.94 -8.91
CA SER A 249 -5.25 35.32 -10.23
C SER A 249 -6.61 34.64 -10.45
N GLU A 250 -7.10 34.67 -11.69
CA GLU A 250 -8.28 33.87 -12.07
C GLU A 250 -7.96 32.37 -12.23
N ASP A 251 -6.68 32.01 -12.19
CA ASP A 251 -6.23 30.63 -12.34
C ASP A 251 -6.37 29.83 -11.03
N VAL A 252 -6.60 28.53 -11.17
CA VAL A 252 -6.52 27.56 -10.06
C VAL A 252 -5.06 27.42 -9.67
N ARG A 253 -4.73 27.73 -8.42
CA ARG A 253 -3.36 27.76 -7.90
C ARG A 253 -2.99 26.52 -7.09
N TRP A 254 -3.99 25.82 -6.59
CA TRP A 254 -3.84 24.61 -5.78
C TRP A 254 -3.92 23.35 -6.64
N GLY A 255 -3.37 22.25 -6.13
CA GLY A 255 -3.50 20.94 -6.73
C GLY A 255 -4.21 19.98 -5.78
N GLN A 256 -5.33 19.39 -6.24
CA GLN A 256 -6.06 18.34 -5.55
C GLN A 256 -6.43 17.26 -6.57
N GLY A 257 -5.69 16.17 -6.62
CA GLY A 257 -5.90 15.11 -7.61
C GLY A 257 -4.77 14.09 -7.63
N ASN A 258 -4.91 13.08 -8.48
CA ASN A 258 -3.85 12.11 -8.69
C ASN A 258 -2.63 12.78 -9.34
N SER A 259 -1.45 12.32 -8.94
CA SER A 259 -0.19 12.76 -9.52
C SER A 259 0.01 12.23 -10.94
N GLU A 260 0.69 13.01 -11.79
CA GLU A 260 1.28 12.47 -13.02
C GLU A 260 2.24 11.34 -12.63
N SER A 261 2.13 10.14 -13.28
CA SER A 261 2.93 8.99 -12.91
C SER A 261 3.33 8.13 -14.10
N GLU A 262 4.51 7.52 -14.02
CA GLU A 262 5.01 6.55 -14.99
C GLU A 262 5.43 5.27 -14.26
N PHE A 263 5.17 4.11 -14.87
CA PHE A 263 5.53 2.78 -14.37
C PHE A 263 6.15 1.95 -15.47
N THR A 264 7.26 1.30 -15.17
CA THR A 264 7.90 0.31 -16.04
C THR A 264 8.33 -0.89 -15.21
N SER A 265 8.05 -2.11 -15.69
CA SER A 265 8.45 -3.33 -15.00
C SER A 265 8.85 -4.44 -15.93
N LEU A 266 9.78 -5.29 -15.47
CA LEU A 266 10.18 -6.54 -16.08
C LEU A 266 10.21 -7.63 -15.01
N PHE A 267 9.42 -8.67 -15.18
CA PHE A 267 9.37 -9.83 -14.27
C PHE A 267 9.66 -11.13 -15.02
N TYR A 268 10.17 -12.11 -14.28
CA TYR A 268 10.38 -13.46 -14.79
C TYR A 268 9.97 -14.53 -13.78
N ASN A 269 9.60 -15.70 -14.29
CA ASN A 269 9.36 -16.92 -13.52
C ASN A 269 9.96 -18.10 -14.29
N MET A 270 10.79 -18.92 -13.65
CA MET A 270 11.55 -19.99 -14.30
C MET A 270 11.60 -21.23 -13.42
N ALA A 271 11.46 -22.40 -14.03
CA ALA A 271 11.77 -23.67 -13.41
C ALA A 271 12.50 -24.60 -14.40
N LEU A 272 13.48 -25.33 -13.90
CA LEU A 272 14.32 -26.24 -14.65
C LEU A 272 14.42 -27.58 -13.93
N PRO A 273 13.85 -28.67 -14.47
CA PRO A 273 14.09 -30.02 -13.96
C PRO A 273 15.60 -30.35 -13.97
N MET A 274 16.13 -30.85 -12.85
CA MET A 274 17.53 -31.19 -12.69
C MET A 274 17.66 -32.52 -11.91
N GLY A 275 17.82 -33.64 -12.62
CA GLY A 275 17.84 -34.96 -12.00
C GLY A 275 16.48 -35.31 -11.34
N ASP A 276 16.49 -35.64 -10.05
CA ASP A 276 15.28 -35.94 -9.28
C ASP A 276 14.67 -34.69 -8.61
N GLY A 277 15.13 -33.48 -8.99
CA GLY A 277 14.66 -32.23 -8.42
C GLY A 277 14.42 -31.14 -9.47
N GLU A 278 14.12 -29.94 -8.99
CA GLU A 278 13.80 -28.75 -9.81
C GLU A 278 14.52 -27.52 -9.25
N LEU A 279 15.33 -26.90 -10.10
CA LEU A 279 15.84 -25.55 -9.84
C LEU A 279 14.78 -24.55 -10.28
N TYR A 280 14.39 -23.62 -9.40
CA TYR A 280 13.51 -22.55 -9.74
C TYR A 280 14.09 -21.19 -9.42
N SER A 281 13.66 -20.18 -10.15
CA SER A 281 14.01 -18.79 -9.91
C SER A 281 12.90 -17.87 -10.41
N PHE A 282 12.63 -16.80 -9.66
CA PHE A 282 11.68 -15.78 -10.06
C PHE A 282 12.05 -14.43 -9.47
N GLY A 283 11.50 -13.36 -10.04
CA GLY A 283 11.73 -12.02 -9.57
C GLY A 283 11.50 -10.99 -10.64
N GLY A 284 11.97 -9.77 -10.40
CA GLY A 284 11.80 -8.66 -11.34
C GLY A 284 12.40 -7.37 -10.86
N TYR A 285 12.25 -6.39 -11.73
CA TYR A 285 12.57 -4.98 -11.49
C TYR A 285 11.37 -4.14 -11.88
N SER A 286 11.07 -3.15 -11.07
CA SER A 286 10.11 -2.11 -11.40
C SER A 286 10.62 -0.74 -10.99
N GLU A 287 10.22 0.27 -11.77
CA GLU A 287 10.48 1.68 -11.52
C GLU A 287 9.17 2.44 -11.69
N ARG A 288 8.89 3.30 -10.72
CA ARG A 288 7.73 4.20 -10.73
C ARG A 288 8.17 5.59 -10.40
N THR A 289 7.62 6.55 -11.12
CA THR A 289 7.78 7.98 -10.81
C THR A 289 6.43 8.65 -10.65
N ALA A 290 6.38 9.66 -9.79
CA ALA A 290 5.20 10.52 -9.69
C ALA A 290 5.61 11.97 -9.44
N LEU A 291 4.76 12.90 -9.86
CA LEU A 291 4.94 14.32 -9.62
C LEU A 291 3.72 14.87 -8.89
N GLY A 292 3.79 14.84 -7.55
CA GLY A 292 2.76 15.31 -6.64
C GLY A 292 2.82 16.81 -6.36
N ASN A 293 1.78 17.34 -5.74
CA ASN A 293 1.66 18.73 -5.35
C ASN A 293 1.76 18.87 -3.83
N GLY A 294 2.52 19.85 -3.34
CA GLY A 294 2.41 20.33 -1.97
C GLY A 294 1.29 21.35 -1.80
N PHE A 295 1.16 21.92 -0.61
CA PHE A 295 0.26 23.05 -0.39
C PHE A 295 0.80 24.31 -1.08
N TYR A 296 -0.09 25.17 -1.58
CA TYR A 296 0.29 26.42 -2.21
C TYR A 296 0.94 27.37 -1.19
N ARG A 297 2.03 28.02 -1.56
CA ARG A 297 2.70 29.04 -0.77
C ARG A 297 2.25 30.39 -1.26
N ASN A 298 1.49 31.10 -0.42
CA ASN A 298 0.95 32.39 -0.79
C ASN A 298 2.03 33.50 -0.79
N PHE A 299 1.80 34.56 -1.55
CA PHE A 299 2.74 35.66 -1.68
C PHE A 299 3.03 36.36 -0.34
N ASN A 300 2.07 36.38 0.59
CA ASN A 300 2.16 37.00 1.91
C ASN A 300 2.69 36.09 3.02
N GLU A 301 2.98 34.82 2.73
CA GLU A 301 3.66 33.92 3.67
C GLU A 301 5.16 34.24 3.75
N ALA A 302 5.47 35.32 4.45
CA ALA A 302 6.79 35.93 4.47
C ALA A 302 7.91 34.99 4.95
N SER A 303 7.61 34.02 5.82
CA SER A 303 8.57 33.05 6.29
C SER A 303 8.94 31.99 5.23
N LYS A 304 8.09 31.78 4.20
CA LYS A 304 8.18 30.67 3.22
C LYS A 304 8.39 31.13 1.80
N ASN A 305 7.98 32.36 1.49
CA ASN A 305 8.06 32.93 0.16
C ASN A 305 9.02 34.10 0.10
N VAL A 306 9.68 34.26 -1.03
CA VAL A 306 10.50 35.41 -1.41
C VAL A 306 9.86 36.05 -2.64
N THR A 307 9.13 37.16 -2.45
CA THR A 307 8.34 37.80 -3.52
C THR A 307 9.18 38.30 -4.70
N GLN A 308 10.49 38.49 -4.50
CA GLN A 308 11.45 38.80 -5.56
C GLN A 308 11.67 37.60 -6.52
N VAL A 309 11.33 36.39 -6.08
CA VAL A 309 11.38 35.14 -6.90
C VAL A 309 9.98 34.77 -7.38
N TYR A 310 9.02 34.71 -6.44
CA TYR A 310 7.64 34.29 -6.69
C TYR A 310 6.67 35.39 -6.22
N SER A 311 6.40 36.38 -7.09
CA SER A 311 5.59 37.57 -6.77
C SER A 311 4.16 37.24 -6.34
N ASP A 312 3.58 36.18 -6.90
CA ASP A 312 2.18 35.77 -6.68
C ASP A 312 2.06 34.54 -5.77
N GLY A 313 3.21 34.05 -5.27
CA GLY A 313 3.30 32.76 -4.59
C GLY A 313 3.66 31.63 -5.54
N PHE A 314 3.67 30.38 -5.06
CA PHE A 314 4.03 29.21 -5.85
C PHE A 314 3.44 27.91 -5.29
N LEU A 315 3.21 26.94 -6.18
CA LEU A 315 2.86 25.57 -5.82
C LEU A 315 4.13 24.71 -5.89
N PRO A 316 4.73 24.35 -4.74
CA PRO A 316 5.87 23.46 -4.74
C PRO A 316 5.43 22.05 -5.12
N ARG A 317 6.28 21.33 -5.84
CA ARG A 317 6.02 19.97 -6.32
C ARG A 317 7.05 19.00 -5.80
N ILE A 318 6.61 17.77 -5.52
CA ILE A 318 7.46 16.67 -5.06
C ILE A 318 7.51 15.64 -6.17
N TYR A 319 8.69 15.46 -6.75
CA TYR A 319 8.96 14.37 -7.68
C TYR A 319 9.50 13.19 -6.88
N ASN A 320 8.75 12.10 -6.93
CA ASN A 320 9.04 10.85 -6.26
C ASN A 320 9.52 9.82 -7.27
N GLU A 321 10.50 9.01 -6.89
CA GLU A 321 10.99 7.87 -7.67
C GLU A 321 11.10 6.66 -6.75
N ALA A 322 10.40 5.56 -7.11
CA ALA A 322 10.45 4.30 -6.41
C ALA A 322 11.02 3.22 -7.31
N GLN A 323 12.10 2.58 -6.89
CA GLN A 323 12.72 1.44 -7.56
C GLN A 323 12.59 0.20 -6.68
N ASP A 324 12.26 -0.93 -7.29
CA ASP A 324 12.08 -2.19 -6.60
C ASP A 324 12.71 -3.33 -7.40
N ILE A 325 13.52 -4.13 -6.73
CA ILE A 325 14.15 -5.31 -7.32
C ILE A 325 13.93 -6.53 -6.42
N SER A 326 13.69 -7.70 -7.02
CA SER A 326 13.68 -8.95 -6.27
C SER A 326 14.18 -10.10 -7.10
N VAL A 327 14.82 -11.06 -6.43
CA VAL A 327 15.30 -12.31 -6.99
C VAL A 327 15.12 -13.42 -5.97
N ALA A 328 14.44 -14.48 -6.35
CA ALA A 328 14.38 -15.74 -5.62
C ALA A 328 15.12 -16.83 -6.40
N LEU A 329 15.87 -17.64 -5.72
CA LEU A 329 16.56 -18.83 -6.24
C LEU A 329 16.35 -19.99 -5.27
N GLY A 330 15.84 -21.11 -5.76
CA GLY A 330 15.64 -22.28 -4.91
C GLY A 330 15.81 -23.59 -5.65
N PHE A 331 15.95 -24.65 -4.89
CA PHE A 331 16.00 -26.00 -5.36
C PHE A 331 15.12 -26.89 -4.50
N LYS A 332 14.17 -27.57 -5.11
CA LYS A 332 13.30 -28.54 -4.44
C LYS A 332 13.49 -29.93 -5.05
N GLY A 333 13.32 -30.97 -4.22
CA GLY A 333 13.50 -32.33 -4.68
C GLY A 333 13.01 -33.33 -3.66
N ASP A 334 12.95 -34.61 -4.10
CA ASP A 334 12.54 -35.72 -3.26
C ASP A 334 13.72 -36.28 -2.46
N ILE A 335 13.52 -36.46 -1.16
CA ILE A 335 14.43 -37.26 -0.30
C ILE A 335 14.13 -38.76 -0.53
N ASN A 336 12.86 -39.08 -0.61
CA ASN A 336 12.32 -40.39 -0.93
C ASN A 336 10.84 -40.26 -1.35
N THR A 337 10.08 -41.35 -1.45
CA THR A 337 8.67 -41.38 -1.86
C THR A 337 7.74 -40.60 -0.95
N ASP A 338 8.10 -40.41 0.31
CA ASP A 338 7.25 -39.83 1.34
C ASP A 338 7.76 -38.49 1.85
N TRP A 339 8.98 -38.10 1.48
CA TRP A 339 9.62 -36.87 1.96
C TRP A 339 10.25 -36.08 0.84
N ASN A 340 10.01 -34.77 0.82
CA ASN A 340 10.64 -33.80 -0.09
C ASN A 340 11.27 -32.63 0.70
N TYR A 341 12.07 -31.86 0.01
CA TYR A 341 12.69 -30.65 0.57
C TYR A 341 12.64 -29.49 -0.41
N ASP A 342 12.68 -28.28 0.13
CA ASP A 342 12.82 -27.02 -0.60
C ASP A 342 13.86 -26.16 0.13
N VAL A 343 14.89 -25.73 -0.57
CA VAL A 343 15.90 -24.78 -0.08
C VAL A 343 15.89 -23.56 -0.98
N SER A 344 15.73 -22.38 -0.42
CA SER A 344 15.66 -21.15 -1.20
C SER A 344 16.35 -19.97 -0.53
N ALA A 345 16.77 -19.03 -1.36
CA ALA A 345 17.20 -17.69 -0.95
C ALA A 345 16.42 -16.65 -1.76
N VAL A 346 15.91 -15.63 -1.08
CA VAL A 346 15.22 -14.49 -1.68
C VAL A 346 15.95 -13.23 -1.28
N TYR A 347 16.28 -12.39 -2.25
CA TYR A 347 16.77 -11.03 -2.05
C TYR A 347 15.73 -10.07 -2.61
N GLY A 348 15.48 -8.98 -1.89
CA GLY A 348 14.66 -7.88 -2.35
C GLY A 348 15.16 -6.55 -1.81
N GLU A 349 15.03 -5.50 -2.63
CA GLU A 349 15.44 -4.14 -2.31
C GLU A 349 14.38 -3.17 -2.83
N ASN A 350 14.01 -2.21 -2.01
CA ASN A 350 13.14 -1.10 -2.36
C ASN A 350 13.86 0.21 -2.04
N GLN A 351 13.87 1.12 -3.02
CA GLN A 351 14.45 2.45 -2.91
C GLN A 351 13.36 3.49 -3.18
N TYR A 352 13.39 4.59 -2.43
CA TYR A 352 12.47 5.70 -2.58
C TYR A 352 13.22 7.01 -2.47
N ASP A 353 13.11 7.85 -3.50
CA ASP A 353 13.83 9.12 -3.61
C ASP A 353 12.87 10.30 -3.77
N PHE A 354 13.18 11.42 -3.09
CA PHE A 354 12.45 12.66 -3.17
C PHE A 354 13.28 13.75 -3.87
N THR A 355 12.66 14.44 -4.83
CA THR A 355 13.22 15.62 -5.46
C THR A 355 12.19 16.74 -5.42
N SER A 356 12.48 17.81 -4.70
CA SER A 356 11.63 18.99 -4.68
C SER A 356 11.79 19.80 -5.97
N ARG A 357 10.68 20.25 -6.53
CA ARG A 357 10.64 21.07 -7.76
C ARG A 357 9.74 22.28 -7.55
N ASN A 358 9.99 23.36 -8.29
CA ASN A 358 9.25 24.62 -8.14
C ASN A 358 9.16 25.06 -6.68
N THR A 359 10.29 25.10 -6.00
CA THR A 359 10.44 25.37 -4.56
C THR A 359 11.51 26.43 -4.32
N LEU A 360 11.74 26.80 -3.10
CA LEU A 360 12.88 27.64 -2.68
C LEU A 360 13.22 27.39 -1.20
N ASN A 361 14.43 27.75 -0.83
CA ASN A 361 14.86 27.87 0.56
C ASN A 361 14.89 29.35 0.93
N ALA A 362 13.86 29.83 1.63
CA ALA A 362 13.69 31.24 1.96
C ALA A 362 14.84 31.80 2.80
N SER A 363 15.51 30.97 3.60
CA SER A 363 16.64 31.37 4.44
C SER A 363 17.88 31.84 3.65
N TYR A 364 18.04 31.38 2.41
CA TYR A 364 19.17 31.80 1.54
C TYR A 364 19.07 33.29 1.18
N ALA A 365 17.90 33.71 0.68
CA ALA A 365 17.63 35.11 0.38
C ALA A 365 17.69 35.98 1.64
N ALA A 366 17.19 35.47 2.75
CA ALA A 366 17.20 36.16 4.04
C ALA A 366 18.62 36.39 4.56
N GLU A 367 19.50 35.39 4.55
CA GLU A 367 20.91 35.56 4.90
C GLU A 367 21.62 36.53 3.95
N TYR A 368 21.38 36.40 2.65
CA TYR A 368 21.98 37.32 1.68
C TYR A 368 21.63 38.77 1.96
N LEU A 369 20.34 39.09 2.19
CA LEU A 369 19.90 40.44 2.55
C LEU A 369 20.47 40.89 3.88
N PHE A 370 20.51 40.01 4.89
CA PHE A 370 21.09 40.33 6.21
C PHE A 370 22.56 40.76 6.09
N ASN A 371 23.34 40.08 5.26
CA ASN A 371 24.75 40.38 5.02
C ASN A 371 24.96 41.51 4.04
N ASN A 372 23.96 41.87 3.21
CA ASN A 372 24.01 42.93 2.21
C ASN A 372 22.82 43.91 2.37
N PRO A 373 22.75 44.70 3.45
CA PRO A 373 21.64 45.63 3.66
C PRO A 373 21.56 46.63 2.51
N GLY A 374 20.41 46.66 1.81
CA GLY A 374 20.20 47.52 0.64
C GLY A 374 20.48 46.86 -0.70
N ALA A 375 20.62 45.53 -0.72
CA ALA A 375 20.61 44.75 -1.99
C ALA A 375 19.34 45.05 -2.81
N SER A 376 19.46 45.06 -4.12
CA SER A 376 18.30 45.21 -5.01
C SER A 376 17.45 43.94 -5.05
N ASP A 377 16.18 44.05 -5.47
CA ASP A 377 15.32 42.88 -5.70
C ASP A 377 15.94 41.87 -6.67
N ALA A 378 16.66 42.33 -7.67
CA ALA A 378 17.37 41.46 -8.61
C ALA A 378 18.52 40.69 -7.93
N ASP A 379 19.29 41.37 -7.04
CA ASP A 379 20.38 40.71 -6.30
C ASP A 379 19.81 39.69 -5.30
N ILE A 380 18.68 39.99 -4.66
CA ILE A 380 17.99 39.06 -3.75
C ILE A 380 17.51 37.82 -4.51
N ALA A 381 16.85 37.99 -5.66
CA ALA A 381 16.40 36.89 -6.51
C ALA A 381 17.54 36.00 -6.99
N GLU A 382 18.67 36.60 -7.42
CA GLU A 382 19.85 35.86 -7.88
C GLU A 382 20.49 35.00 -6.76
N ASN A 383 20.37 35.45 -5.52
CA ASN A 383 20.97 34.79 -4.34
C ASN A 383 19.95 34.01 -3.47
N SER A 384 18.78 33.72 -4.00
CA SER A 384 17.74 32.91 -3.33
C SER A 384 17.97 31.39 -3.41
N GLY A 385 19.07 30.97 -4.03
CA GLY A 385 19.41 29.55 -4.20
C GLY A 385 18.63 28.85 -5.31
N PRO A 386 18.73 27.52 -5.41
CA PRO A 386 18.07 26.76 -6.45
C PRO A 386 16.55 26.63 -6.21
N SER A 387 15.78 26.53 -7.30
CA SER A 387 14.33 26.32 -7.28
C SER A 387 13.93 24.83 -7.23
N GLY A 388 14.84 23.95 -6.87
CA GLY A 388 14.65 22.52 -6.70
C GLY A 388 15.96 21.76 -6.54
N GLY A 389 15.88 20.53 -6.10
CA GLY A 389 17.02 19.65 -5.87
C GLY A 389 16.62 18.35 -5.19
N TYR A 390 17.57 17.45 -5.05
CA TYR A 390 17.37 16.20 -4.34
C TYR A 390 17.15 16.46 -2.85
N SER A 391 16.05 15.91 -2.32
CA SER A 391 15.64 16.11 -0.91
C SER A 391 15.95 14.91 -0.02
N GLY A 392 16.57 13.87 -0.57
CA GLY A 392 16.94 12.66 0.16
C GLY A 392 16.09 11.46 -0.21
N GLY A 393 16.39 10.32 0.39
CA GLY A 393 15.71 9.07 0.08
C GLY A 393 15.89 8.00 1.13
N PHE A 394 15.24 6.87 0.89
CA PHE A 394 15.20 5.71 1.76
C PHE A 394 15.57 4.46 0.97
N ARG A 395 16.25 3.53 1.63
CA ARG A 395 16.65 2.23 1.09
C ARG A 395 16.31 1.15 2.10
N PHE A 396 15.70 0.08 1.63
CA PHE A 396 15.45 -1.10 2.44
C PHE A 396 15.80 -2.34 1.64
N ASP A 397 16.62 -3.22 2.18
CA ASP A 397 16.88 -4.51 1.58
C ASP A 397 16.67 -5.66 2.56
N GLN A 398 16.24 -6.79 2.02
CA GLN A 398 15.97 -8.00 2.77
C GLN A 398 16.54 -9.22 2.05
N THR A 399 17.24 -10.06 2.80
CA THR A 399 17.65 -11.40 2.37
C THR A 399 17.02 -12.45 3.27
N THR A 400 16.27 -13.39 2.69
CA THR A 400 15.65 -14.50 3.42
C THR A 400 16.14 -15.82 2.87
N VAL A 401 16.59 -16.72 3.74
CA VAL A 401 16.98 -18.09 3.39
C VAL A 401 16.08 -19.07 4.10
N ASN A 402 15.41 -19.94 3.36
CA ASN A 402 14.48 -20.92 3.89
C ASN A 402 14.94 -22.35 3.59
N LEU A 403 14.67 -23.24 4.53
CA LEU A 403 14.75 -24.69 4.39
C LEU A 403 13.43 -25.30 4.87
N ASP A 404 12.71 -25.96 3.98
CA ASP A 404 11.50 -26.71 4.28
C ASP A 404 11.72 -28.19 4.00
N VAL A 405 11.27 -29.05 4.91
CA VAL A 405 11.22 -30.49 4.72
C VAL A 405 9.79 -30.95 4.98
N ASN A 406 9.14 -31.45 3.94
CA ASN A 406 7.77 -31.92 4.00
C ASN A 406 7.72 -33.44 3.92
N GLY A 407 6.87 -34.06 4.71
CA GLY A 407 6.79 -35.50 4.75
C GLY A 407 5.41 -36.05 5.09
N ILE A 408 5.23 -37.29 4.76
CA ILE A 408 4.01 -38.08 5.04
C ILE A 408 4.40 -39.18 6.03
N VAL A 409 3.74 -39.23 7.18
CA VAL A 409 3.98 -40.20 8.25
C VAL A 409 2.74 -41.08 8.42
N ASP A 410 2.89 -42.38 8.18
CA ASP A 410 1.83 -43.34 8.49
C ASP A 410 1.70 -43.49 10.03
N ILE A 411 0.58 -43.05 10.57
CA ILE A 411 0.25 -43.16 12.00
C ILE A 411 -0.64 -44.37 12.34
N GLY A 412 -0.87 -45.24 11.36
CA GLY A 412 -1.65 -46.49 11.54
C GLY A 412 -3.17 -46.28 11.72
N ARG A 413 -3.71 -45.15 11.24
CA ARG A 413 -5.13 -44.76 11.37
C ARG A 413 -5.89 -44.66 10.04
N GLY A 414 -5.31 -45.08 8.92
CA GLY A 414 -5.91 -45.04 7.58
C GLY A 414 -5.51 -43.80 6.83
N GLU A 415 -5.63 -42.59 7.42
CA GLU A 415 -5.13 -41.36 6.86
C GLU A 415 -3.75 -40.97 7.45
N PRO A 416 -2.81 -40.50 6.64
CA PRO A 416 -1.48 -40.14 7.11
C PRO A 416 -1.45 -38.79 7.85
N LEU A 417 -0.38 -38.57 8.58
CA LEU A 417 -0.01 -37.29 9.13
C LEU A 417 0.92 -36.57 8.13
N TYR A 418 0.52 -35.41 7.64
CA TYR A 418 1.38 -34.51 6.87
C TYR A 418 2.19 -33.69 7.85
N VAL A 419 3.51 -33.60 7.64
CA VAL A 419 4.44 -32.92 8.55
C VAL A 419 5.33 -32.01 7.73
N THR A 420 5.43 -30.76 8.10
CA THR A 420 6.43 -29.82 7.59
C THR A 420 7.31 -29.39 8.76
N VAL A 421 8.63 -29.41 8.55
CA VAL A 421 9.61 -28.85 9.48
C VAL A 421 10.48 -27.89 8.68
N GLY A 422 10.65 -26.68 9.20
CA GLY A 422 11.44 -25.69 8.48
C GLY A 422 12.30 -24.81 9.37
N ALA A 423 13.20 -24.10 8.72
CA ALA A 423 14.07 -23.09 9.32
C ALA A 423 14.19 -21.91 8.37
N GLU A 424 14.22 -20.71 8.94
CA GLU A 424 14.39 -19.45 8.23
C GLU A 424 15.52 -18.63 8.86
N TYR A 425 16.30 -18.00 8.02
CA TYR A 425 17.22 -16.92 8.38
C TYR A 425 16.86 -15.70 7.56
N ARG A 426 16.71 -14.54 8.21
CA ARG A 426 16.42 -13.28 7.55
C ARG A 426 17.40 -12.21 8.00
N LYS A 427 17.88 -11.43 7.05
CA LYS A 427 18.66 -10.22 7.28
C LYS A 427 17.97 -9.05 6.61
N GLU A 428 17.87 -7.95 7.32
CA GLU A 428 17.26 -6.70 6.86
C GLU A 428 18.23 -5.54 7.08
N ASN A 429 18.26 -4.58 6.18
CA ASN A 429 19.02 -3.35 6.32
C ASN A 429 18.11 -2.17 5.92
N TYR A 430 18.28 -1.04 6.59
CA TYR A 430 17.58 0.21 6.32
C TYR A 430 18.54 1.38 6.35
N GLU A 431 18.49 2.23 5.32
CA GLU A 431 19.35 3.40 5.15
C GLU A 431 18.52 4.65 4.85
N ILE A 432 18.86 5.77 5.51
CA ILE A 432 18.37 7.11 5.20
C ILE A 432 19.48 7.86 4.48
N VAL A 433 19.20 8.30 3.24
CA VAL A 433 20.13 9.03 2.38
C VAL A 433 19.85 10.53 2.46
N PRO A 434 20.80 11.38 2.88
CA PRO A 434 20.61 12.82 2.97
C PRO A 434 20.35 13.48 1.62
N GLY A 435 19.61 14.61 1.66
CA GLY A 435 19.39 15.46 0.50
C GLY A 435 20.56 16.39 0.19
N ASP A 436 20.41 17.15 -0.91
CA ASP A 436 21.30 18.25 -1.24
C ASP A 436 21.27 19.34 -0.13
N GLU A 437 22.39 20.01 0.14
CA GLU A 437 22.51 21.00 1.22
C GLU A 437 21.41 22.09 1.13
N ALA A 438 21.08 22.56 -0.05
CA ALA A 438 20.03 23.58 -0.25
C ALA A 438 18.64 23.09 0.19
N SER A 439 18.41 21.77 0.22
CA SER A 439 17.11 21.20 0.58
C SER A 439 16.82 21.27 2.09
N TYR A 440 17.83 21.39 2.94
CA TYR A 440 17.69 21.38 4.41
C TYR A 440 18.43 22.51 5.13
N ALA A 441 19.40 23.19 4.49
CA ALA A 441 20.26 24.15 5.17
C ALA A 441 19.52 25.40 5.67
N CYS A 442 20.03 25.99 6.76
CA CYS A 442 19.62 27.29 7.26
C CYS A 442 20.62 28.34 6.81
N GLY A 443 20.27 29.07 5.76
CA GLY A 443 21.16 30.05 5.11
C GLY A 443 22.28 29.41 4.30
N LEU A 444 23.05 30.23 3.60
CA LEU A 444 24.17 29.82 2.74
C LEU A 444 25.35 29.23 3.52
N ALA A 445 25.49 29.62 4.80
CA ALA A 445 26.55 29.15 5.67
C ALA A 445 26.15 27.90 6.49
N ASN A 446 24.91 27.41 6.36
CA ASN A 446 24.35 26.29 7.12
C ASN A 446 24.63 26.36 8.62
N MET A 447 24.35 27.52 9.23
CA MET A 447 24.78 27.87 10.59
C MET A 447 23.60 27.87 11.57
N ASP A 448 22.66 27.04 11.56
CA ASP A 448 21.48 26.99 12.49
C ASP A 448 21.01 28.38 12.99
N THR A 449 21.17 29.40 12.16
CA THR A 449 20.87 30.77 12.49
C THR A 449 19.62 31.19 11.75
N SER A 450 18.59 31.54 12.51
CA SER A 450 17.38 32.09 11.93
C SER A 450 17.61 33.53 11.45
N TYR A 451 17.34 33.78 10.17
CA TYR A 451 17.43 35.11 9.57
C TYR A 451 16.04 35.75 9.45
N PRO A 452 15.89 37.06 9.70
CA PRO A 452 14.64 37.74 9.39
C PRO A 452 14.23 37.57 7.94
N SER A 453 12.95 37.34 7.72
CA SER A 453 12.42 37.17 6.35
C SER A 453 12.66 38.41 5.47
N VAL A 454 12.87 38.20 4.18
CA VAL A 454 13.03 39.27 3.19
C VAL A 454 11.80 40.18 3.11
N ASN A 455 10.61 39.59 3.25
CA ASN A 455 9.34 40.28 3.04
C ASN A 455 8.77 40.88 4.34
N ASP A 456 9.13 40.30 5.50
CA ASP A 456 8.68 40.75 6.81
C ASP A 456 9.79 40.51 7.88
N PRO A 457 10.49 41.55 8.34
CA PRO A 457 11.59 41.40 9.28
C PRO A 457 11.16 40.99 10.70
N ASP A 458 9.87 41.01 11.03
CA ASP A 458 9.32 40.52 12.29
C ASP A 458 9.11 39.00 12.29
N GLN A 459 9.22 38.33 11.13
CA GLN A 459 9.20 36.90 10.97
C GLN A 459 10.58 36.35 10.58
N PHE A 460 10.84 35.08 10.90
CA PHE A 460 12.07 34.42 10.47
C PHE A 460 11.82 33.62 9.21
N ALA A 461 12.77 33.60 8.29
CA ALA A 461 12.74 32.77 7.09
C ALA A 461 12.89 31.29 7.46
N GLN A 462 12.04 30.44 6.89
CA GLN A 462 12.08 29.00 7.08
C GLN A 462 13.28 28.39 6.33
N CYS A 463 13.94 27.42 6.98
CA CYS A 463 15.06 26.68 6.40
C CYS A 463 14.57 25.57 5.48
N GLY A 464 15.40 25.19 4.49
CA GLY A 464 15.14 24.10 3.58
C GLY A 464 14.08 24.38 2.50
N PHE A 465 13.88 23.40 1.63
CA PHE A 465 12.89 23.48 0.56
C PHE A 465 11.46 23.44 1.08
N GLN A 466 10.56 24.11 0.41
CA GLN A 466 9.13 24.07 0.66
C GLN A 466 8.51 22.82 0.04
N ALA A 467 7.45 22.30 0.63
CA ALA A 467 6.77 21.02 0.49
C ALA A 467 7.54 19.91 1.22
N TYR A 468 8.60 19.38 0.67
CA TYR A 468 9.41 18.36 1.32
C TYR A 468 10.78 18.94 1.72
N ASN A 469 10.98 19.13 3.02
CA ASN A 469 12.25 19.58 3.58
C ASN A 469 13.27 18.43 3.46
N GLY A 470 14.47 18.71 2.98
CA GLY A 470 15.46 17.67 2.73
C GLY A 470 15.92 16.96 3.99
N LEU A 471 16.20 15.68 3.86
CA LEU A 471 16.77 14.85 4.91
C LEU A 471 18.19 15.36 5.24
N ARG A 472 18.43 15.65 6.52
CA ARG A 472 19.71 16.20 6.99
C ARG A 472 20.76 15.08 7.15
N PRO A 473 22.06 15.37 7.02
CA PRO A 473 23.13 14.39 7.30
C PRO A 473 23.06 13.78 8.69
N GLU A 474 22.55 14.52 9.70
CA GLU A 474 22.37 14.05 11.08
C GLU A 474 21.26 13.00 11.21
N ALA A 475 20.30 12.97 10.25
CA ALA A 475 19.26 11.96 10.16
C ALA A 475 19.73 10.71 9.41
N ALA A 476 20.90 10.75 8.75
CA ALA A 476 21.46 9.59 8.07
C ALA A 476 21.60 8.44 9.04
N ASN A 477 21.00 7.33 8.70
CA ASN A 477 21.00 6.11 9.50
C ASN A 477 21.29 4.93 8.57
N ASP A 478 22.06 3.96 9.08
CA ASP A 478 22.32 2.67 8.45
C ASP A 478 22.16 1.63 9.56
N SER A 479 21.03 0.94 9.57
CA SER A 479 20.66 -0.02 10.59
C SER A 479 20.40 -1.39 9.99
N ASP A 480 20.83 -2.44 10.70
CA ASP A 480 20.63 -3.81 10.27
C ASP A 480 20.03 -4.68 11.39
N ARG A 481 19.34 -5.72 10.98
CA ARG A 481 18.75 -6.73 11.85
C ARG A 481 18.89 -8.13 11.25
N ASN A 482 19.05 -9.13 12.12
CA ASN A 482 18.95 -10.54 11.75
C ASN A 482 17.85 -11.21 12.56
N SER A 483 17.15 -12.18 11.95
CA SER A 483 16.28 -13.10 12.68
C SER A 483 16.51 -14.55 12.28
N TYR A 484 16.19 -15.45 13.20
CA TYR A 484 16.24 -16.90 13.00
C TYR A 484 14.93 -17.52 13.45
N ALA A 485 14.35 -18.37 12.61
CA ALA A 485 13.13 -19.07 12.99
C ALA A 485 13.25 -20.56 12.74
N VAL A 486 12.55 -21.34 13.58
CA VAL A 486 12.29 -22.77 13.36
C VAL A 486 10.82 -23.04 13.57
N TYR A 487 10.25 -23.93 12.75
CA TYR A 487 8.84 -24.22 12.80
C TYR A 487 8.50 -25.67 12.48
N VAL A 488 7.34 -26.08 12.96
CA VAL A 488 6.71 -27.37 12.63
C VAL A 488 5.24 -27.15 12.37
N ASP A 489 4.72 -27.75 11.31
CA ASP A 489 3.33 -27.75 10.92
C ASP A 489 2.86 -29.19 10.69
N VAL A 490 1.70 -29.53 11.20
CA VAL A 490 1.13 -30.89 11.06
C VAL A 490 -0.33 -30.82 10.65
N GLU A 491 -0.75 -31.70 9.76
CA GLU A 491 -2.13 -31.80 9.31
C GLU A 491 -2.53 -33.26 9.10
N THR A 492 -3.75 -33.63 9.54
CA THR A 492 -4.29 -34.97 9.32
C THR A 492 -5.81 -35.00 9.32
N MET A 493 -6.38 -35.99 8.68
CA MET A 493 -7.78 -36.35 8.83
C MET A 493 -7.94 -37.30 10.06
N ILE A 494 -8.66 -36.86 11.10
CA ILE A 494 -8.97 -37.72 12.27
C ILE A 494 -10.00 -38.79 11.88
N THR A 495 -10.95 -38.41 11.01
CA THR A 495 -11.89 -39.28 10.30
C THR A 495 -12.06 -38.75 8.89
N ASP A 496 -12.72 -39.48 7.99
CA ASP A 496 -12.98 -39.01 6.60
C ASP A 496 -13.65 -37.63 6.53
N ALA A 497 -14.36 -37.25 7.62
CA ALA A 497 -15.09 -35.96 7.70
C ALA A 497 -14.41 -34.91 8.59
N TRP A 498 -13.33 -35.24 9.30
CA TRP A 498 -12.76 -34.35 10.31
C TRP A 498 -11.27 -34.10 10.09
N ASN A 499 -10.95 -32.88 9.59
CA ASN A 499 -9.59 -32.39 9.45
C ASN A 499 -9.14 -31.60 10.69
N VAL A 500 -7.89 -31.77 11.09
CA VAL A 500 -7.22 -31.00 12.15
C VAL A 500 -5.82 -30.65 11.69
N SER A 501 -5.42 -29.41 11.89
CA SER A 501 -4.05 -28.93 11.65
C SER A 501 -3.54 -28.14 12.84
N GLY A 502 -2.21 -28.12 13.01
CA GLY A 502 -1.55 -27.35 14.06
C GLY A 502 -0.14 -26.97 13.67
N ALA A 503 0.26 -25.74 14.03
CA ALA A 503 1.60 -25.23 13.77
C ALA A 503 2.20 -24.61 15.03
N LEU A 504 3.54 -24.69 15.15
CA LEU A 504 4.33 -23.99 16.15
C LEU A 504 5.53 -23.36 15.45
N ARG A 505 5.86 -22.12 15.81
CA ARG A 505 7.03 -21.38 15.31
C ARG A 505 7.69 -20.64 16.47
N TYR A 506 9.00 -20.75 16.56
CA TYR A 506 9.85 -19.91 17.40
C TYR A 506 10.69 -19.03 16.50
N GLU A 507 10.75 -17.74 16.77
CA GLU A 507 11.55 -16.77 16.04
C GLU A 507 12.24 -15.82 17.02
N ASP A 508 13.52 -15.49 16.74
CA ASP A 508 14.39 -14.64 17.56
C ASP A 508 14.98 -13.54 16.68
N PHE A 509 14.78 -12.28 17.09
CA PHE A 509 15.29 -11.07 16.43
C PHE A 509 16.45 -10.48 17.24
N SER A 510 17.49 -10.04 16.56
CA SER A 510 18.69 -9.49 17.19
C SER A 510 18.46 -8.20 18.00
N ASP A 511 17.36 -7.49 17.78
CA ASP A 511 17.06 -6.17 18.32
C ASP A 511 15.71 -6.07 19.06
N ALA A 512 14.77 -6.99 18.83
CA ALA A 512 13.40 -6.88 19.34
C ALA A 512 12.98 -8.05 20.26
N GLY A 513 13.85 -9.05 20.46
CA GLY A 513 13.56 -10.22 21.31
C GLY A 513 13.01 -11.41 20.54
N ASP A 514 12.43 -12.37 21.25
CA ASP A 514 11.97 -13.65 20.71
C ASP A 514 10.53 -13.96 21.15
N ASP A 515 9.84 -14.79 20.35
CA ASP A 515 8.53 -15.30 20.72
C ASP A 515 8.27 -16.73 20.18
N LEU A 516 7.38 -17.45 20.87
CA LEU A 516 6.87 -18.77 20.50
C LEU A 516 5.38 -18.70 20.22
N ILE A 517 5.00 -18.80 18.98
CA ILE A 517 3.61 -18.72 18.53
C ILE A 517 3.08 -20.05 18.03
N GLY A 518 1.75 -20.20 18.04
CA GLY A 518 1.08 -21.41 17.61
C GLY A 518 -0.24 -21.15 16.90
N LYS A 519 -0.67 -22.16 16.14
CA LYS A 519 -1.99 -22.22 15.50
C LYS A 519 -2.60 -23.60 15.68
N LEU A 520 -3.91 -23.65 15.91
CA LEU A 520 -4.73 -24.85 15.85
C LEU A 520 -5.94 -24.52 14.97
N ALA A 521 -6.17 -25.32 13.91
CA ALA A 521 -7.33 -25.18 13.05
C ALA A 521 -8.03 -26.53 12.84
N THR A 522 -9.32 -26.47 12.55
CA THR A 522 -10.14 -27.67 12.35
C THR A 522 -11.27 -27.39 11.36
N ARG A 523 -11.64 -28.43 10.61
CA ARG A 523 -12.80 -28.45 9.71
C ARG A 523 -13.53 -29.77 9.87
N TYR A 524 -14.86 -29.70 10.03
CA TYR A 524 -15.71 -30.86 10.14
C TYR A 524 -16.85 -30.83 9.12
N GLU A 525 -16.94 -31.88 8.31
CA GLU A 525 -18.01 -32.10 7.33
C GLU A 525 -19.19 -32.83 7.97
N PHE A 526 -20.32 -32.16 8.07
CA PHE A 526 -21.57 -32.79 8.53
C PHE A 526 -22.28 -33.52 7.39
N SER A 527 -22.08 -33.08 6.17
CA SER A 527 -22.53 -33.70 4.93
C SER A 527 -21.66 -33.25 3.78
N ASP A 528 -21.81 -33.85 2.60
CA ASP A 528 -21.10 -33.45 1.38
C ASP A 528 -21.33 -31.97 1.01
N ASP A 529 -22.46 -31.39 1.43
CA ASP A 529 -22.84 -30.02 1.12
C ASP A 529 -22.60 -29.02 2.28
N PHE A 530 -22.26 -29.48 3.51
CA PHE A 530 -22.15 -28.60 4.67
C PHE A 530 -20.98 -28.95 5.58
N ALA A 531 -20.09 -27.97 5.77
CA ALA A 531 -18.95 -28.05 6.67
C ALA A 531 -18.86 -26.83 7.58
N VAL A 532 -18.29 -27.02 8.77
CA VAL A 532 -17.88 -25.94 9.69
C VAL A 532 -16.38 -25.95 9.86
N ARG A 533 -15.81 -24.76 10.08
CA ARG A 533 -14.38 -24.59 10.32
C ARG A 533 -14.13 -23.61 11.46
N GLY A 534 -12.96 -23.68 12.09
CA GLY A 534 -12.54 -22.73 13.08
C GLY A 534 -11.08 -22.84 13.42
N ALA A 535 -10.48 -21.73 13.82
CA ALA A 535 -9.09 -21.66 14.21
C ALA A 535 -8.88 -20.73 15.41
N VAL A 536 -7.79 -21.00 16.13
CA VAL A 536 -7.19 -20.10 17.10
C VAL A 536 -5.70 -20.05 16.83
N SER A 537 -5.13 -18.83 16.79
CA SER A 537 -3.70 -18.65 16.61
C SER A 537 -3.18 -17.47 17.41
N THR A 538 -1.90 -17.54 17.78
CA THR A 538 -1.13 -16.41 18.25
C THR A 538 -0.20 -15.95 17.12
N GLY A 539 0.12 -14.67 17.10
CA GLY A 539 1.02 -14.07 16.14
C GLY A 539 1.80 -12.94 16.78
N PHE A 540 2.83 -12.48 16.11
CA PHE A 540 3.57 -11.30 16.51
C PHE A 540 4.13 -10.57 15.28
N ARG A 541 4.54 -9.33 15.50
CA ARG A 541 5.29 -8.52 14.53
C ARG A 541 6.43 -7.79 15.25
N ALA A 542 7.62 -7.86 14.67
CA ALA A 542 8.73 -7.01 15.12
C ALA A 542 8.55 -5.58 14.61
N PRO A 543 9.00 -4.55 15.33
CA PRO A 543 9.07 -3.19 14.81
C PRO A 543 9.85 -3.21 13.50
N SER A 544 9.37 -2.54 12.46
CA SER A 544 10.16 -2.41 11.24
C SER A 544 11.40 -1.55 11.49
N LEU A 545 12.48 -1.77 10.72
CA LEU A 545 13.67 -0.93 10.82
C LEU A 545 13.35 0.53 10.45
N GLN A 546 12.34 0.75 9.61
CA GLN A 546 11.79 2.07 9.30
C GLN A 546 11.21 2.73 10.56
N GLN A 547 10.40 2.02 11.35
CA GLN A 547 9.83 2.55 12.59
C GLN A 547 10.88 2.85 13.65
N SER A 548 11.89 1.99 13.78
CA SER A 548 12.97 2.17 14.76
C SER A 548 13.98 3.23 14.34
N GLY A 549 14.25 3.39 13.04
CA GLY A 549 15.36 4.19 12.51
C GLY A 549 14.98 5.54 11.92
N TYR A 550 13.70 5.79 11.62
CA TYR A 550 13.28 7.01 10.92
C TYR A 550 13.44 8.27 11.74
N THR A 551 14.05 9.27 11.14
CA THR A 551 14.19 10.61 11.69
C THR A 551 14.06 11.64 10.56
N ALA A 552 13.11 12.54 10.65
CA ALA A 552 12.91 13.56 9.62
C ALA A 552 12.18 14.80 10.14
N PHE A 553 12.33 15.91 9.38
CA PHE A 553 11.51 17.08 9.53
C PHE A 553 10.46 17.10 8.42
N THR A 554 9.21 17.35 8.78
CA THR A 554 8.10 17.52 7.84
C THR A 554 7.40 18.85 8.06
N THR A 555 6.71 19.37 7.06
CA THR A 555 5.89 20.56 7.18
C THR A 555 4.44 20.17 7.20
N ASN A 556 3.77 20.37 8.33
CA ASN A 556 2.36 20.04 8.51
C ASN A 556 1.51 21.32 8.56
N LEU A 557 0.26 21.19 8.11
CA LEU A 557 -0.73 22.25 8.18
C LEU A 557 -1.31 22.27 9.59
N GLY A 558 -1.12 23.40 10.29
CA GLY A 558 -1.70 23.63 11.61
C GLY A 558 -3.19 23.98 11.53
N SER A 559 -3.89 23.84 12.63
CA SER A 559 -5.32 24.18 12.77
C SER A 559 -5.63 25.67 12.54
N ASP A 560 -4.64 26.54 12.71
CA ASP A 560 -4.73 27.97 12.45
C ASP A 560 -4.47 28.34 10.97
N GLY A 561 -4.32 27.33 10.09
CA GLY A 561 -3.99 27.52 8.68
C GLY A 561 -2.52 27.84 8.43
N THR A 562 -1.66 27.82 9.45
CA THR A 562 -0.22 28.00 9.30
C THR A 562 0.46 26.66 9.01
N LEU A 563 1.54 26.71 8.23
CA LEU A 563 2.38 25.55 8.01
C LEU A 563 3.46 25.51 9.11
N THR A 564 3.51 24.40 9.84
CA THR A 564 4.36 24.22 11.01
C THR A 564 5.39 23.12 10.77
N GLN A 565 6.62 23.33 11.22
CA GLN A 565 7.67 22.33 11.11
C GLN A 565 7.57 21.32 12.26
N SER A 566 7.46 20.04 11.91
CA SER A 566 7.35 18.91 12.83
C SER A 566 8.59 18.03 12.74
N PHE A 567 8.97 17.41 13.83
CA PHE A 567 10.09 16.47 13.90
C PHE A 567 9.58 15.08 14.27
N THR A 568 9.77 14.09 13.40
CA THR A 568 9.57 12.68 13.75
C THR A 568 10.89 12.14 14.27
N ALA A 569 10.89 11.69 15.52
CA ALA A 569 12.06 11.24 16.23
C ALA A 569 12.16 9.72 16.29
N ASN A 570 13.31 9.12 15.97
CA ASN A 570 13.53 7.72 16.26
C ASN A 570 13.78 7.50 17.77
N THR A 571 13.61 6.27 18.23
CA THR A 571 13.73 5.87 19.64
C THR A 571 15.14 6.06 20.23
N GLY A 572 16.17 6.18 19.40
CA GLY A 572 17.54 6.44 19.84
C GLY A 572 17.88 7.92 20.06
N THR A 573 16.93 8.85 19.83
CA THR A 573 17.16 10.30 19.99
C THR A 573 16.79 10.80 21.38
N ALA A 574 17.29 11.99 21.71
CA ALA A 574 17.15 12.58 23.06
C ALA A 574 15.70 12.85 23.47
N PHE A 575 14.80 13.14 22.50
CA PHE A 575 13.41 13.49 22.81
C PHE A 575 12.59 12.28 23.30
N PRO A 576 12.49 11.16 22.57
CA PRO A 576 11.83 9.96 23.07
C PRO A 576 12.48 9.40 24.35
N SER A 577 13.80 9.37 24.43
CA SER A 577 14.51 8.90 25.63
C SER A 577 14.21 9.73 26.86
N ALA A 578 14.02 11.07 26.71
CA ALA A 578 13.60 11.94 27.83
C ALA A 578 12.16 11.69 28.28
N LEU A 579 11.37 10.97 27.47
CA LEU A 579 10.01 10.51 27.78
C LEU A 579 9.97 9.05 28.24
N GLY A 580 11.12 8.37 28.26
CA GLY A 580 11.21 6.97 28.72
C GLY A 580 11.11 5.91 27.59
N VAL A 581 11.11 6.34 26.33
CA VAL A 581 11.06 5.43 25.16
C VAL A 581 12.47 5.24 24.60
N ASP A 582 13.11 4.13 24.95
CA ASP A 582 14.48 3.82 24.54
C ASP A 582 14.54 2.83 23.35
N SER A 583 13.56 1.93 23.23
CA SER A 583 13.45 0.92 22.15
C SER A 583 12.01 0.50 21.93
N LEU A 584 11.73 -0.05 20.76
CA LEU A 584 10.46 -0.71 20.46
C LEU A 584 10.56 -2.21 20.77
N GLU A 585 9.44 -2.81 21.18
CA GLU A 585 9.27 -4.22 21.47
C GLU A 585 8.37 -4.89 20.43
N LEU A 586 8.24 -6.24 20.49
CA LEU A 586 7.31 -6.98 19.64
C LEU A 586 5.86 -6.58 19.96
N GLU A 587 5.04 -6.35 18.93
CA GLU A 587 3.59 -6.40 19.11
C GLU A 587 3.11 -7.83 19.01
N THR A 588 2.13 -8.22 19.82
CA THR A 588 1.61 -9.58 19.87
C THR A 588 0.13 -9.63 19.53
N SER A 589 -0.34 -10.76 19.01
CA SER A 589 -1.73 -10.92 18.65
C SER A 589 -2.31 -12.28 19.05
N THR A 590 -3.64 -12.28 19.31
CA THR A 590 -4.43 -13.49 19.44
C THR A 590 -5.61 -13.42 18.46
N ASN A 591 -5.72 -14.43 17.61
CA ASN A 591 -6.70 -14.50 16.54
C ASN A 591 -7.68 -15.66 16.80
N TYR A 592 -8.96 -15.41 16.62
CA TYR A 592 -10.03 -16.39 16.64
C TYR A 592 -10.83 -16.31 15.35
N SER A 593 -11.10 -17.47 14.73
CA SER A 593 -12.01 -17.56 13.60
C SER A 593 -12.96 -18.75 13.72
N ALA A 594 -14.19 -18.58 13.21
CA ALA A 594 -15.18 -19.63 13.11
C ALA A 594 -16.10 -19.38 11.91
N GLY A 595 -16.34 -20.38 11.09
CA GLY A 595 -17.13 -20.21 9.90
C GLY A 595 -17.80 -21.51 9.42
N PHE A 596 -18.55 -21.39 8.33
CA PHE A 596 -19.13 -22.52 7.64
C PHE A 596 -19.10 -22.34 6.13
N VAL A 597 -19.10 -23.45 5.44
CA VAL A 597 -19.24 -23.57 3.98
C VAL A 597 -20.50 -24.38 3.71
N TYR A 598 -21.36 -23.89 2.82
CA TYR A 598 -22.61 -24.53 2.48
C TYR A 598 -22.90 -24.48 0.99
N ASP A 599 -22.87 -25.61 0.34
CA ASP A 599 -23.32 -25.78 -1.05
C ASP A 599 -24.86 -25.94 -1.04
N VAL A 600 -25.53 -24.79 -1.15
CA VAL A 600 -27.01 -24.70 -1.04
C VAL A 600 -27.68 -25.50 -2.17
N THR A 601 -27.09 -25.42 -3.35
CA THR A 601 -27.40 -26.24 -4.54
C THR A 601 -26.12 -26.51 -5.33
N SER A 602 -26.17 -27.30 -6.39
CA SER A 602 -25.03 -27.48 -7.30
C SER A 602 -24.57 -26.17 -8.00
N GLU A 603 -25.41 -25.13 -8.02
CA GLU A 603 -25.15 -23.85 -8.63
C GLU A 603 -24.81 -22.74 -7.63
N LEU A 604 -25.18 -22.90 -6.34
CA LEU A 604 -25.05 -21.85 -5.30
C LEU A 604 -24.24 -22.35 -4.12
N SER A 605 -23.09 -21.75 -3.88
CA SER A 605 -22.28 -21.92 -2.67
C SER A 605 -22.31 -20.66 -1.80
N LEU A 606 -22.19 -20.85 -0.48
CA LEU A 606 -22.16 -19.81 0.54
C LEU A 606 -21.07 -20.12 1.56
N THR A 607 -20.23 -19.14 1.82
CA THR A 607 -19.23 -19.15 2.89
C THR A 607 -19.46 -17.99 3.83
N VAL A 608 -19.43 -18.23 5.13
CA VAL A 608 -19.51 -17.19 6.17
C VAL A 608 -18.45 -17.46 7.22
N ASP A 609 -17.61 -16.47 7.50
CA ASP A 609 -16.51 -16.56 8.46
C ASP A 609 -16.53 -15.38 9.43
N PHE A 610 -16.64 -15.68 10.71
CA PHE A 610 -16.51 -14.71 11.81
C PHE A 610 -15.06 -14.70 12.27
N TYR A 611 -14.55 -13.52 12.60
CA TYR A 611 -13.18 -13.36 13.10
C TYR A 611 -13.11 -12.33 14.23
N ARG A 612 -12.10 -12.50 15.08
CA ARG A 612 -11.68 -11.54 16.10
C ARG A 612 -10.16 -11.58 16.23
N VAL A 613 -9.53 -10.42 16.16
CA VAL A 613 -8.09 -10.20 16.29
C VAL A 613 -7.86 -9.24 17.44
N GLU A 614 -7.17 -9.68 18.48
CA GLU A 614 -6.72 -8.88 19.61
C GLU A 614 -5.23 -8.61 19.43
N ILE A 615 -4.81 -7.35 19.48
CA ILE A 615 -3.41 -6.94 19.33
C ILE A 615 -3.04 -6.14 20.58
N GLU A 616 -1.99 -6.59 21.28
CA GLU A 616 -1.39 -5.94 22.44
C GLU A 616 -0.05 -5.30 22.05
N ASP A 617 0.31 -4.20 22.74
CA ASP A 617 1.55 -3.46 22.53
C ASP A 617 1.78 -3.03 21.07
N ARG A 618 0.71 -2.58 20.39
CA ARG A 618 0.74 -2.20 18.98
C ARG A 618 1.65 -1.01 18.76
N ILE A 619 2.56 -1.14 17.76
CA ILE A 619 3.52 -0.10 17.41
C ILE A 619 2.82 0.96 16.57
N THR A 620 2.76 2.18 17.08
CA THR A 620 2.07 3.30 16.43
C THR A 620 2.95 4.54 16.41
N LEU A 621 2.73 5.39 15.41
CA LEU A 621 3.24 6.76 15.42
C LEU A 621 2.30 7.60 16.27
N GLY A 622 2.83 8.14 17.37
CA GLY A 622 2.06 8.98 18.31
C GLY A 622 1.65 10.32 17.73
N SER A 623 0.87 11.06 18.50
CA SER A 623 0.44 12.42 18.16
C SER A 623 1.61 13.40 18.11
N LEU A 624 1.42 14.51 17.43
CA LEU A 624 2.37 15.63 17.44
C LEU A 624 2.30 16.38 18.77
N LEU A 625 3.37 16.31 19.54
CA LEU A 625 3.50 16.88 20.89
C LEU A 625 4.25 18.21 20.83
N THR A 626 3.69 19.26 21.43
CA THR A 626 4.33 20.58 21.58
C THR A 626 4.91 20.76 22.99
N ALA A 627 5.81 21.68 23.17
CA ALA A 627 6.38 21.99 24.50
C ALA A 627 5.35 22.51 25.53
N ASP A 628 4.19 22.98 25.06
CA ASP A 628 3.15 23.58 25.90
C ASP A 628 2.03 22.57 26.27
N ASP A 629 1.90 21.48 25.54
CA ASP A 629 0.76 20.53 25.67
C ASP A 629 0.80 19.68 26.93
N VAL A 630 1.92 19.61 27.63
CA VAL A 630 2.08 18.63 28.70
C VAL A 630 2.97 19.15 29.82
N SER A 631 2.82 18.51 30.96
CA SER A 631 3.78 18.55 32.04
C SER A 631 5.09 17.84 31.67
N PHE A 632 5.66 18.16 30.50
CA PHE A 632 6.94 17.62 30.08
C PHE A 632 8.02 17.90 31.14
N SER A 633 8.90 16.93 31.32
CA SER A 633 10.12 17.17 32.07
C SER A 633 10.91 18.31 31.40
N SER A 634 11.64 19.09 32.18
CA SER A 634 12.51 20.14 31.60
C SER A 634 13.55 19.56 30.63
N GLU A 635 13.84 18.29 30.71
CA GLU A 635 14.74 17.53 29.83
C GLU A 635 14.07 17.26 28.47
N ALA A 636 12.81 16.83 28.45
CA ALA A 636 12.04 16.61 27.24
C ALA A 636 11.79 17.93 26.47
N VAL A 637 11.43 19.01 27.19
CA VAL A 637 11.30 20.36 26.60
C VAL A 637 12.62 20.83 25.98
N ALA A 638 13.74 20.66 26.68
CA ALA A 638 15.06 21.03 26.15
C ALA A 638 15.46 20.20 24.95
N ALA A 639 15.14 18.89 24.94
CA ALA A 639 15.40 18.01 23.82
C ALA A 639 14.60 18.39 22.58
N LEU A 640 13.30 18.69 22.71
CA LEU A 640 12.46 19.18 21.63
C LEU A 640 12.98 20.51 21.07
N GLN A 641 13.24 21.50 21.97
CA GLN A 641 13.77 22.79 21.55
C GLN A 641 15.13 22.71 20.83
N ALA A 642 15.96 21.75 21.21
CA ALA A 642 17.24 21.52 20.55
C ALA A 642 17.12 21.05 19.10
N THR A 643 15.99 20.47 18.70
CA THR A 643 15.72 20.08 17.30
C THR A 643 15.41 21.26 16.40
N GLY A 644 14.95 22.38 16.97
CA GLY A 644 14.43 23.55 16.24
C GLY A 644 13.01 23.38 15.70
N ALA A 645 12.36 22.24 15.94
CA ALA A 645 10.96 22.02 15.58
C ALA A 645 10.02 22.61 16.65
N VAL A 646 8.78 22.93 16.24
CA VAL A 646 7.72 23.43 17.12
C VAL A 646 7.05 22.26 17.84
N GLN A 647 6.97 21.13 17.18
CA GLN A 647 6.31 19.91 17.64
C GLN A 647 7.07 18.66 17.18
N ALA A 648 6.91 17.56 17.92
CA ALA A 648 7.51 16.28 17.55
C ALA A 648 6.58 15.12 17.87
N ASN A 649 6.76 14.01 17.14
CA ASN A 649 6.20 12.71 17.45
C ASN A 649 7.27 11.61 17.38
N TYR A 650 6.91 10.43 17.80
CA TYR A 650 7.78 9.25 17.81
C TYR A 650 6.95 7.97 17.80
N PHE A 651 7.60 6.85 17.48
CA PHE A 651 7.00 5.52 17.57
C PHE A 651 7.08 4.97 19.00
N SER A 652 5.99 4.31 19.44
CA SER A 652 5.96 3.57 20.69
C SER A 652 5.00 2.39 20.64
N ASN A 653 5.16 1.42 21.55
CA ASN A 653 4.24 0.31 21.75
C ASN A 653 3.06 0.78 22.63
N SER A 654 2.22 1.63 22.11
CA SER A 654 1.30 2.45 22.93
C SER A 654 -0.16 2.06 22.85
N VAL A 655 -0.58 1.13 21.98
CA VAL A 655 -2.00 0.87 21.73
C VAL A 655 -2.35 -0.62 21.82
N ASP A 656 -3.39 -0.93 22.59
CA ASP A 656 -4.07 -2.22 22.55
C ASP A 656 -5.37 -2.09 21.77
N SER A 657 -5.65 -3.04 20.88
CA SER A 657 -6.82 -2.95 19.99
C SER A 657 -7.48 -4.30 19.74
N THR A 658 -8.79 -4.27 19.50
CA THR A 658 -9.57 -5.41 19.04
C THR A 658 -10.25 -5.09 17.72
N THR A 659 -10.02 -5.92 16.71
CA THR A 659 -10.76 -5.90 15.43
C THR A 659 -11.60 -7.16 15.33
N GLN A 660 -12.90 -7.04 15.04
CA GLN A 660 -13.81 -8.16 14.87
C GLN A 660 -14.71 -7.96 13.65
N GLY A 661 -15.16 -9.06 13.04
CA GLY A 661 -15.98 -8.91 11.86
C GLY A 661 -16.53 -10.21 11.30
N VAL A 662 -17.12 -10.07 10.10
CA VAL A 662 -17.73 -11.17 9.35
C VAL A 662 -17.40 -11.00 7.87
N ASP A 663 -16.91 -12.06 7.24
CA ASP A 663 -16.79 -12.18 5.80
C ASP A 663 -17.89 -13.09 5.25
N ILE A 664 -18.53 -12.69 4.16
CA ILE A 664 -19.60 -13.42 3.49
C ILE A 664 -19.29 -13.53 2.01
N ILE A 665 -19.24 -14.74 1.46
CA ILE A 665 -19.09 -14.97 0.03
C ILE A 665 -20.20 -15.90 -0.45
N ALA A 666 -20.93 -15.46 -1.49
CA ALA A 666 -21.92 -16.27 -2.16
C ALA A 666 -21.67 -16.30 -3.66
N SER A 667 -21.51 -17.45 -4.25
CA SER A 667 -21.26 -17.63 -5.68
C SER A 667 -22.36 -18.46 -6.30
N TYR A 668 -22.98 -17.93 -7.36
CA TYR A 668 -24.04 -18.58 -8.12
C TYR A 668 -23.66 -18.67 -9.59
N ARG A 669 -23.79 -19.84 -10.18
CA ARG A 669 -23.50 -20.06 -11.61
C ARG A 669 -24.64 -20.78 -12.28
N THR A 670 -25.10 -20.28 -13.43
CA THR A 670 -26.18 -20.89 -14.20
C THR A 670 -26.08 -20.56 -15.68
N GLU A 671 -26.81 -21.30 -16.51
CA GLU A 671 -26.95 -20.98 -17.92
C GLU A 671 -28.23 -20.15 -18.16
N VAL A 672 -28.06 -19.03 -18.87
CA VAL A 672 -29.18 -18.14 -19.26
C VAL A 672 -29.08 -17.88 -20.77
N GLU A 673 -30.13 -18.15 -21.50
CA GLU A 673 -30.25 -17.91 -22.93
C GLU A 673 -29.06 -18.44 -23.76
N GLY A 674 -28.47 -19.57 -23.33
CA GLY A 674 -27.35 -20.22 -23.99
C GLY A 674 -25.98 -19.60 -23.75
N GLY A 675 -25.90 -18.73 -22.74
CA GLY A 675 -24.66 -18.21 -22.18
C GLY A 675 -24.51 -18.55 -20.69
N ASN A 676 -23.31 -18.45 -20.16
CA ASN A 676 -22.98 -18.68 -18.76
C ASN A 676 -23.15 -17.38 -17.96
N LEU A 677 -23.95 -17.41 -16.92
CA LEU A 677 -24.09 -16.33 -15.95
C LEU A 677 -23.44 -16.72 -14.63
N GLY A 678 -22.44 -15.97 -14.21
CA GLY A 678 -21.88 -15.99 -12.87
C GLY A 678 -22.41 -14.79 -12.07
N VAL A 679 -22.82 -15.01 -10.82
CA VAL A 679 -23.14 -13.94 -9.86
C VAL A 679 -22.35 -14.19 -8.59
N THR A 680 -21.50 -13.24 -8.22
CA THR A 680 -20.70 -13.33 -7.01
C THR A 680 -21.03 -12.15 -6.10
N PHE A 681 -21.47 -12.45 -4.89
CA PHE A 681 -21.54 -11.49 -3.79
C PHE A 681 -20.40 -11.77 -2.83
N ALA A 682 -19.63 -10.73 -2.48
CA ALA A 682 -18.64 -10.80 -1.43
C ALA A 682 -18.79 -9.58 -0.52
N GLY A 683 -18.80 -9.77 0.79
CA GLY A 683 -19.00 -8.71 1.77
C GLY A 683 -18.09 -8.89 2.98
N ASN A 684 -17.65 -7.79 3.56
CA ASN A 684 -16.91 -7.72 4.82
C ASN A 684 -17.57 -6.67 5.72
N LEU A 685 -17.82 -7.06 6.96
CA LEU A 685 -18.22 -6.17 8.06
C LEU A 685 -17.12 -6.24 9.10
N ASN A 686 -16.56 -5.10 9.51
CA ASN A 686 -15.54 -5.05 10.55
C ASN A 686 -15.78 -3.90 11.53
N ASP A 687 -15.27 -4.06 12.75
CA ASP A 687 -15.32 -3.06 13.82
C ASP A 687 -13.99 -3.13 14.57
N THR A 688 -13.25 -2.04 14.59
CA THR A 688 -11.98 -1.91 15.32
C THR A 688 -12.16 -0.97 16.50
N LYS A 689 -11.71 -1.41 17.67
CA LYS A 689 -11.73 -0.63 18.91
C LYS A 689 -10.33 -0.53 19.50
N ILE A 690 -10.03 0.62 20.07
CA ILE A 690 -8.87 0.81 20.93
C ILE A 690 -9.31 0.46 22.36
N ASP A 691 -8.70 -0.59 22.91
CA ASP A 691 -9.01 -1.12 24.22
C ASP A 691 -8.23 -0.38 25.33
N GLY A 692 -7.02 0.12 25.00
CA GLY A 692 -6.16 0.86 25.90
C GLY A 692 -5.11 1.68 25.14
N VAL A 693 -4.61 2.73 25.80
CA VAL A 693 -3.43 3.49 25.38
C VAL A 693 -2.42 3.49 26.51
N ASN A 694 -1.27 2.90 26.27
CA ASN A 694 -0.14 2.83 27.19
C ASN A 694 0.73 4.08 26.98
N ALA A 695 0.31 5.21 27.55
CA ALA A 695 1.07 6.47 27.47
C ALA A 695 2.22 6.48 28.48
N GLU A 696 3.32 7.13 28.12
CA GLU A 696 4.47 7.31 28.98
C GLU A 696 4.13 8.15 30.23
N ASP A 697 4.92 8.00 31.29
CA ASP A 697 4.69 8.66 32.57
C ASP A 697 4.60 10.20 32.42
N GLY A 698 3.43 10.75 32.76
CA GLY A 698 3.16 12.18 32.73
C GLY A 698 2.53 12.71 31.44
N ILE A 699 2.34 11.87 30.42
CA ILE A 699 1.61 12.20 29.20
C ILE A 699 0.16 11.65 29.31
N PRO A 700 -0.89 12.48 29.22
CA PRO A 700 -2.26 11.98 29.18
C PRO A 700 -2.48 11.10 27.92
N GLU A 701 -3.21 10.01 28.07
CA GLU A 701 -3.54 9.10 26.94
C GLU A 701 -4.12 9.83 25.73
N ALA A 702 -5.01 10.81 25.96
CA ALA A 702 -5.63 11.60 24.90
C ALA A 702 -4.64 12.54 24.18
N VAL A 703 -3.45 12.77 24.76
CA VAL A 703 -2.37 13.59 24.15
C VAL A 703 -1.37 12.67 23.45
N ALA A 704 -1.01 11.54 24.08
CA ALA A 704 -0.10 10.57 23.48
C ALA A 704 -0.67 9.97 22.17
N PHE A 705 -1.98 9.69 22.18
CA PHE A 705 -2.72 9.13 21.04
C PHE A 705 -4.08 9.83 20.94
N ASP A 706 -4.11 10.94 20.22
CA ASP A 706 -5.25 11.85 20.15
C ASP A 706 -6.38 11.32 19.23
N ASP A 707 -7.46 12.07 19.15
CA ASP A 707 -8.62 11.70 18.34
C ASP A 707 -8.32 11.60 16.84
N LEU A 708 -7.32 12.34 16.32
CA LEU A 708 -6.89 12.22 14.93
C LEU A 708 -6.28 10.83 14.70
N GLN A 709 -5.30 10.44 15.52
CA GLN A 709 -4.66 9.13 15.41
C GLN A 709 -5.67 8.01 15.63
N ARG A 710 -6.57 8.14 16.64
CA ARG A 710 -7.65 7.18 16.90
C ARG A 710 -8.54 6.98 15.69
N SER A 711 -8.95 8.07 15.02
CA SER A 711 -9.87 8.01 13.88
C SER A 711 -9.30 7.21 12.68
N PHE A 712 -7.97 7.21 12.45
CA PHE A 712 -7.38 6.37 11.40
C PHE A 712 -7.50 4.87 11.68
N PHE A 713 -7.57 4.47 12.95
CA PHE A 713 -7.67 3.06 13.34
C PHE A 713 -9.13 2.59 13.42
N THR A 714 -10.05 3.44 13.88
CA THR A 714 -11.44 3.07 14.17
C THR A 714 -12.39 3.39 13.03
N ASP A 715 -12.24 4.55 12.39
CA ASP A 715 -13.23 5.12 11.47
C ASP A 715 -12.65 5.47 10.09
N GLY A 716 -11.31 5.46 9.93
CA GLY A 716 -10.63 5.86 8.70
C GLY A 716 -10.73 4.84 7.55
N GLN A 717 -11.24 3.65 7.81
CA GLN A 717 -11.52 2.63 6.80
C GLN A 717 -12.99 2.24 6.87
N PRO A 718 -13.63 1.91 5.73
CA PRO A 718 -15.02 1.50 5.74
C PRO A 718 -15.23 0.27 6.63
N SER A 719 -16.10 0.38 7.62
CA SER A 719 -16.52 -0.76 8.44
C SER A 719 -17.37 -1.77 7.68
N GLU A 720 -17.93 -1.35 6.55
CA GLU A 720 -18.80 -2.15 5.70
C GLU A 720 -18.32 -2.07 4.25
N ARG A 721 -18.00 -3.21 3.67
CA ARG A 721 -17.62 -3.35 2.27
C ARG A 721 -18.41 -4.47 1.61
N ALA A 722 -18.87 -4.27 0.38
CA ALA A 722 -19.48 -5.34 -0.39
C ALA A 722 -19.23 -5.16 -1.88
N THR A 723 -19.10 -6.27 -2.61
CA THR A 723 -19.12 -6.31 -4.06
C THR A 723 -20.21 -7.27 -4.53
N LEU A 724 -20.93 -6.87 -5.59
CA LEU A 724 -21.86 -7.75 -6.28
C LEU A 724 -21.52 -7.71 -7.76
N THR A 725 -21.01 -8.82 -8.27
CA THR A 725 -20.53 -8.94 -9.65
C THR A 725 -21.42 -9.88 -10.44
N PHE A 726 -21.81 -9.45 -11.64
CA PHE A 726 -22.50 -10.25 -12.65
C PHE A 726 -21.57 -10.41 -13.84
N ASP A 727 -21.14 -11.64 -14.11
CA ASP A 727 -20.35 -12.01 -15.27
C ASP A 727 -21.22 -12.81 -16.23
N TYR A 728 -21.37 -12.34 -17.47
CA TYR A 728 -22.11 -13.06 -18.50
C TYR A 728 -21.23 -13.30 -19.72
N GLU A 729 -21.11 -14.55 -20.09
CA GLU A 729 -20.33 -15.00 -21.24
C GLU A 729 -21.23 -15.74 -22.22
N ARG A 730 -21.21 -15.30 -23.49
CA ARG A 730 -21.94 -15.96 -24.59
C ARG A 730 -21.22 -15.79 -25.89
N ASP A 731 -20.86 -16.90 -26.54
CA ASP A 731 -20.13 -16.94 -27.80
C ASP A 731 -18.85 -16.07 -27.73
N ALA A 732 -18.79 -15.02 -28.51
CA ALA A 732 -17.66 -14.07 -28.54
C ALA A 732 -17.81 -12.89 -27.61
N TYR A 733 -18.89 -12.80 -26.82
CA TYR A 733 -19.16 -11.67 -25.92
C TYR A 733 -18.97 -12.07 -24.46
N THR A 734 -18.26 -11.22 -23.72
CA THR A 734 -18.18 -11.27 -22.25
C THR A 734 -18.59 -9.90 -21.71
N SER A 735 -19.38 -9.87 -20.66
CA SER A 735 -19.74 -8.62 -19.99
C SER A 735 -19.68 -8.79 -18.49
N THR A 736 -19.16 -7.77 -17.80
CA THR A 736 -19.12 -7.68 -16.35
C THR A 736 -19.84 -6.44 -15.91
N LEU A 737 -20.79 -6.58 -14.97
CA LEU A 737 -21.43 -5.50 -14.25
C LEU A 737 -21.12 -5.69 -12.77
N ARG A 738 -20.47 -4.71 -12.14
CA ARG A 738 -20.04 -4.78 -10.74
C ARG A 738 -20.62 -3.60 -9.97
N PHE A 739 -21.11 -3.89 -8.79
CA PHE A 739 -21.52 -2.92 -7.79
C PHE A 739 -20.54 -3.01 -6.61
N ASN A 740 -19.85 -1.92 -6.30
CA ASN A 740 -18.90 -1.81 -5.20
C ASN A 740 -19.50 -0.88 -4.15
N TYR A 741 -19.93 -1.43 -3.01
CA TYR A 741 -20.39 -0.65 -1.87
C TYR A 741 -19.21 -0.36 -0.92
N PHE A 742 -19.11 0.90 -0.54
CA PHE A 742 -18.19 1.41 0.49
C PHE A 742 -19.04 2.04 1.60
N GLY A 743 -18.85 1.59 2.82
CA GLY A 743 -19.41 2.24 4.00
C GLY A 743 -18.77 3.60 4.25
N GLU A 744 -19.41 4.36 5.12
CA GLU A 744 -18.94 5.67 5.58
C GLU A 744 -17.55 5.58 6.23
N THR A 745 -16.72 6.61 6.03
CA THR A 745 -15.49 6.84 6.79
C THR A 745 -15.52 8.21 7.43
N ASP A 746 -14.99 8.31 8.64
CA ASP A 746 -14.98 9.55 9.41
C ASP A 746 -13.61 9.76 10.05
N VAL A 747 -12.90 10.81 9.66
CA VAL A 747 -11.59 11.13 10.21
C VAL A 747 -11.53 12.57 10.68
N LYS A 748 -10.75 12.81 11.72
CA LYS A 748 -10.50 14.15 12.20
C LYS A 748 -9.36 14.78 11.42
N TYR A 749 -9.43 16.11 11.25
CA TYR A 749 -8.34 16.85 10.61
C TYR A 749 -7.19 17.13 11.58
N PHE A 750 -7.51 17.29 12.88
CA PHE A 750 -6.57 17.68 13.93
C PHE A 750 -6.81 16.87 15.19
N GLY A 751 -5.79 16.80 16.04
CA GLY A 751 -5.90 16.23 17.38
C GLY A 751 -6.73 17.10 18.34
N ASN A 752 -6.91 16.64 19.58
CA ASN A 752 -7.80 17.23 20.58
C ASN A 752 -7.50 18.70 20.91
N ASP A 753 -6.22 19.10 20.85
CA ASP A 753 -5.77 20.43 21.29
C ASP A 753 -6.08 21.55 20.28
N HIS A 754 -6.54 21.17 19.08
CA HIS A 754 -6.87 22.09 18.01
C HIS A 754 -8.39 22.31 17.83
N ILE A 755 -9.15 21.93 18.83
CA ILE A 755 -10.61 22.09 18.89
C ILE A 755 -11.01 23.58 19.06
N GLU A 756 -10.10 24.50 19.34
CA GLU A 756 -10.46 25.91 19.54
C GLU A 756 -11.13 26.54 18.33
N LEU A 757 -10.71 26.21 17.11
CA LEU A 757 -11.39 26.64 15.88
C LEU A 757 -12.75 25.95 15.68
N ALA A 758 -12.93 24.73 16.21
CA ALA A 758 -14.16 23.97 16.09
C ALA A 758 -15.12 24.13 17.29
N THR A 759 -14.62 24.48 18.50
CA THR A 759 -15.43 24.62 19.73
C THR A 759 -16.10 25.97 19.86
N ASP A 760 -15.70 26.98 19.11
CA ASP A 760 -16.44 28.23 19.01
C ASP A 760 -17.73 28.07 18.17
N GLY A 761 -17.92 26.88 17.55
CA GLY A 761 -19.10 26.51 16.75
C GLY A 761 -19.06 27.02 15.31
N SER A 762 -17.91 27.50 14.83
CA SER A 762 -17.78 28.06 13.48
C SER A 762 -17.38 27.02 12.43
N PHE A 763 -16.62 25.97 12.80
CA PHE A 763 -16.12 24.97 11.83
C PHE A 763 -16.24 23.53 12.34
N LYS A 764 -16.41 22.57 11.40
CA LYS A 764 -16.32 21.14 11.68
C LYS A 764 -14.87 20.66 11.57
N ALA A 765 -14.37 20.02 12.62
CA ALA A 765 -13.02 19.44 12.67
C ALA A 765 -12.96 18.00 12.11
N THR A 766 -14.09 17.44 11.71
CA THR A 766 -14.23 16.07 11.22
C THR A 766 -14.58 16.09 9.74
N SER A 767 -13.93 15.21 8.96
CA SER A 767 -14.27 14.96 7.55
C SER A 767 -14.92 13.61 7.42
N THR A 768 -16.14 13.61 6.90
CA THR A 768 -16.92 12.41 6.62
C THR A 768 -16.96 12.16 5.12
N VAL A 769 -16.61 10.95 4.69
CA VAL A 769 -16.86 10.45 3.35
C VAL A 769 -18.08 9.52 3.45
N GLU A 770 -19.20 9.95 2.91
CA GLU A 770 -20.46 9.22 2.97
C GLU A 770 -20.37 7.86 2.25
N SER A 771 -21.26 6.94 2.64
CA SER A 771 -21.34 5.64 2.00
C SER A 771 -21.74 5.74 0.54
N ALA A 772 -21.11 4.98 -0.35
CA ALA A 772 -21.34 5.03 -1.79
C ALA A 772 -21.45 3.66 -2.44
N VAL A 773 -22.13 3.60 -3.59
CA VAL A 773 -22.13 2.45 -4.49
C VAL A 773 -21.56 2.86 -5.84
N LEU A 774 -20.36 2.43 -6.13
CA LEU A 774 -19.75 2.62 -7.44
C LEU A 774 -20.16 1.46 -8.37
N VAL A 775 -20.52 1.79 -9.59
CA VAL A 775 -20.95 0.80 -10.58
C VAL A 775 -19.99 0.77 -11.75
N ASP A 776 -19.42 -0.40 -12.03
CA ASP A 776 -18.49 -0.61 -13.13
C ASP A 776 -19.11 -1.48 -14.21
N LEU A 777 -18.87 -1.14 -15.47
CA LEU A 777 -19.37 -1.86 -16.63
C LEU A 777 -18.22 -2.14 -17.60
N ASN A 778 -18.03 -3.41 -17.93
CA ASN A 778 -17.12 -3.85 -18.98
C ASN A 778 -17.87 -4.69 -20.02
N VAL A 779 -17.56 -4.49 -21.30
CA VAL A 779 -18.01 -5.34 -22.39
C VAL A 779 -16.82 -5.68 -23.26
N SER A 780 -16.58 -6.98 -23.45
CA SER A 780 -15.50 -7.50 -24.28
C SER A 780 -16.06 -8.28 -25.46
N TYR A 781 -15.44 -8.15 -26.62
CA TYR A 781 -15.78 -8.85 -27.84
C TYR A 781 -14.54 -9.52 -28.43
N GLN A 782 -14.59 -10.85 -28.56
CA GLN A 782 -13.55 -11.63 -29.24
C GLN A 782 -13.69 -11.44 -30.75
N ILE A 783 -12.82 -10.63 -31.34
CA ILE A 783 -12.82 -10.29 -32.78
C ILE A 783 -12.47 -11.53 -33.61
N ASN A 784 -11.48 -12.26 -33.14
CA ASN A 784 -11.02 -13.54 -33.73
C ASN A 784 -10.16 -14.28 -32.68
N ASP A 785 -9.59 -15.42 -33.03
CA ASP A 785 -8.80 -16.23 -32.09
C ASP A 785 -7.58 -15.53 -31.49
N MET A 786 -7.14 -14.41 -32.10
CA MET A 786 -5.96 -13.68 -31.68
C MET A 786 -6.26 -12.36 -30.94
N PHE A 787 -7.40 -11.71 -31.23
CA PHE A 787 -7.67 -10.36 -30.73
C PHE A 787 -9.03 -10.24 -30.07
N ALA A 788 -9.05 -9.57 -28.92
CA ALA A 788 -10.26 -9.12 -28.25
C ALA A 788 -10.25 -7.59 -28.07
N LEU A 789 -11.43 -6.97 -28.14
CA LEU A 789 -11.65 -5.56 -27.83
C LEU A 789 -12.56 -5.46 -26.61
N SER A 790 -12.10 -4.77 -25.58
CA SER A 790 -12.89 -4.44 -24.40
C SER A 790 -13.11 -2.93 -24.35
N VAL A 791 -14.31 -2.52 -23.98
CA VAL A 791 -14.65 -1.13 -23.67
C VAL A 791 -15.43 -1.11 -22.37
N GLY A 792 -15.19 -0.11 -21.57
CA GLY A 792 -15.85 -0.03 -20.27
C GLY A 792 -15.82 1.36 -19.66
N ALA A 793 -16.51 1.46 -18.56
CA ALA A 793 -16.47 2.61 -17.68
C ALA A 793 -16.48 2.12 -16.23
N ASP A 794 -15.57 2.61 -15.44
CA ASP A 794 -15.58 2.45 -14.00
C ASP A 794 -16.30 3.65 -13.39
N ASN A 795 -17.07 3.43 -12.32
CA ASN A 795 -17.92 4.44 -11.70
C ASN A 795 -18.89 5.11 -12.70
N VAL A 796 -19.71 4.31 -13.37
CA VAL A 796 -20.61 4.74 -14.48
C VAL A 796 -21.51 5.92 -14.09
N PHE A 797 -21.91 6.02 -12.82
CA PHE A 797 -22.81 7.06 -12.32
C PHE A 797 -22.11 8.33 -11.87
N ASP A 798 -20.76 8.38 -11.96
CA ASP A 798 -19.97 9.56 -11.62
C ASP A 798 -20.02 9.92 -10.13
N GLU A 799 -20.07 8.92 -9.28
CA GLU A 799 -20.12 9.08 -7.83
C GLU A 799 -18.79 9.64 -7.32
N THR A 800 -18.85 10.66 -6.48
CA THR A 800 -17.71 11.28 -5.81
C THR A 800 -18.02 11.43 -4.32
N PRO A 801 -17.03 11.59 -3.45
CA PRO A 801 -17.27 12.02 -2.08
C PRO A 801 -18.04 13.35 -2.07
N ASP A 802 -18.77 13.62 -1.00
CA ASP A 802 -19.42 14.91 -0.81
C ASP A 802 -18.40 16.05 -0.82
N GLU A 803 -18.81 17.19 -1.41
CA GLU A 803 -17.98 18.38 -1.44
C GLU A 803 -17.86 18.95 -0.01
N LEU A 804 -16.66 19.46 0.31
CA LEU A 804 -16.42 20.14 1.58
C LEU A 804 -17.35 21.33 1.75
N GLY A 805 -18.09 21.38 2.86
CA GLY A 805 -18.92 22.52 3.20
C GLY A 805 -18.13 23.74 3.66
N ASP A 806 -18.70 24.93 3.53
CA ASP A 806 -18.10 26.18 4.03
C ASP A 806 -17.83 26.17 5.54
N ASP A 807 -18.47 25.26 6.28
CA ASP A 807 -18.31 25.07 7.71
C ASP A 807 -17.23 24.06 8.07
N GLU A 808 -16.51 23.50 7.10
CA GLU A 808 -15.40 22.58 7.36
C GLU A 808 -14.06 23.28 7.45
N VAL A 809 -13.25 22.86 8.42
CA VAL A 809 -11.92 23.45 8.68
C VAL A 809 -11.03 23.37 7.45
N LEU A 810 -11.02 22.24 6.72
CA LEU A 810 -10.18 22.09 5.54
C LEU A 810 -10.55 23.08 4.43
N ASN A 811 -11.82 23.33 4.21
CA ASN A 811 -12.29 24.35 3.27
C ASN A 811 -11.78 25.74 3.70
N ALA A 812 -11.92 26.10 4.98
CA ALA A 812 -11.49 27.39 5.50
C ALA A 812 -9.97 27.61 5.36
N ILE A 813 -9.14 26.65 5.74
CA ILE A 813 -7.67 26.81 5.69
C ILE A 813 -7.09 26.73 4.29
N THR A 814 -7.79 26.16 3.33
CA THR A 814 -7.43 26.17 1.89
C THR A 814 -8.11 27.32 1.13
N ASN A 815 -8.82 28.21 1.82
CA ASN A 815 -9.58 29.32 1.24
C ASN A 815 -10.62 28.87 0.20
N GLY A 816 -11.25 27.72 0.41
CA GLY A 816 -12.19 27.11 -0.53
C GLY A 816 -11.53 26.43 -1.72
N ALA A 817 -10.21 26.29 -1.74
CA ALA A 817 -9.53 25.67 -2.88
C ALA A 817 -9.72 24.16 -2.94
N PHE A 818 -9.83 23.47 -1.81
CA PHE A 818 -10.10 22.04 -1.80
C PHE A 818 -11.61 21.78 -1.88
N LYS A 819 -11.97 20.98 -2.84
CA LYS A 819 -13.35 20.59 -3.10
C LYS A 819 -13.78 19.36 -2.30
N TYR A 820 -12.86 18.42 -2.10
CA TYR A 820 -13.13 17.12 -1.49
C TYR A 820 -12.25 16.86 -0.27
N PRO A 821 -12.64 15.95 0.63
CA PRO A 821 -11.75 15.41 1.65
C PRO A 821 -10.44 14.86 1.05
N VAL A 822 -9.35 14.87 1.80
CA VAL A 822 -8.03 14.35 1.35
C VAL A 822 -7.54 13.16 2.16
N ARG A 823 -8.16 12.87 3.30
CA ARG A 823 -7.79 11.77 4.20
C ARG A 823 -8.84 10.67 4.16
N ALA A 824 -8.42 9.43 4.42
CA ALA A 824 -9.30 8.27 4.53
C ALA A 824 -10.31 8.12 3.36
N LEU A 825 -9.80 8.26 2.14
CA LEU A 825 -10.59 8.11 0.92
C LEU A 825 -10.66 6.61 0.53
N PRO A 826 -11.78 5.92 0.78
CA PRO A 826 -11.93 4.52 0.39
C PRO A 826 -12.04 4.35 -1.12
N TYR A 827 -12.50 5.38 -1.82
CA TYR A 827 -12.54 5.52 -3.27
C TYR A 827 -12.12 6.93 -3.67
N GLY A 828 -11.59 7.10 -4.88
CA GLY A 828 -11.11 8.40 -5.35
C GLY A 828 -12.25 9.39 -5.65
N PHE A 829 -11.89 10.63 -5.87
CA PHE A 829 -12.81 11.69 -6.29
C PHE A 829 -12.65 12.09 -7.76
N ASP A 830 -12.01 11.24 -8.58
CA ASP A 830 -11.87 11.50 -10.03
C ASP A 830 -13.19 11.33 -10.80
N GLY A 831 -14.20 10.73 -10.15
CA GLY A 831 -15.47 10.44 -10.77
C GLY A 831 -15.40 9.28 -11.76
N ARG A 832 -16.19 9.36 -12.83
CA ARG A 832 -16.27 8.32 -13.86
C ARG A 832 -15.04 8.32 -14.76
N THR A 833 -14.52 7.10 -15.03
CA THR A 833 -13.46 6.88 -16.00
C THR A 833 -13.93 6.00 -17.16
N TYR A 834 -13.42 6.26 -18.36
CA TYR A 834 -13.68 5.45 -19.55
C TYR A 834 -12.39 4.82 -20.03
N TYR A 835 -12.49 3.62 -20.61
CA TYR A 835 -11.33 2.97 -21.20
C TYR A 835 -11.71 2.12 -22.42
N ALA A 836 -10.69 1.91 -23.28
CA ALA A 836 -10.72 0.94 -24.35
C ALA A 836 -9.43 0.12 -24.31
N LYS A 837 -9.54 -1.20 -24.40
CA LYS A 837 -8.43 -2.16 -24.30
C LYS A 837 -8.47 -3.12 -25.47
N VAL A 838 -7.36 -3.25 -26.16
CA VAL A 838 -7.14 -4.31 -27.15
C VAL A 838 -6.23 -5.34 -26.52
N SER A 839 -6.71 -6.57 -26.38
CA SER A 839 -5.94 -7.70 -25.90
C SER A 839 -5.61 -8.63 -27.06
N PHE A 840 -4.46 -9.30 -26.99
CA PHE A 840 -4.05 -10.28 -27.99
C PHE A 840 -3.43 -11.52 -27.35
N SER A 841 -3.62 -12.66 -28.03
CA SER A 841 -3.07 -13.97 -27.64
C SER A 841 -2.69 -14.77 -28.90
N PHE A 842 -1.46 -15.25 -29.00
CA PHE A 842 -0.99 -16.06 -30.16
C PHE A 842 0.20 -16.94 -29.80
#